data_dade59c69d096a2847ba66bc68ec1b4d
#
_entry.id   dade59c69d096a2847ba66bc68ec1b4d
#
_cell.length_a   1.000
_cell.length_b   1.000
_cell.length_c   1.000
_cell.angle_alpha   90.00
_cell.angle_beta   90.00
_cell.angle_gamma   90.00
#
_symmetry.space_group_name_H-M   'P 1'
#
loop_
_entity.id
_entity.type
_entity.pdbx_description
1 polymer ?
#
loop_
_entity_poly.entity_id
_entity_poly.type
_entity_poly.pdbx_seq_one_letter_code
_entity_poly.pdbx_strand_id
1 'polypeptide(L)'
;MFMILLGFIFRAPIAFPQNLTKHLLNQTSEALATQVKMRGDPIRGGILFHTSTAGCVKCHSDGQSPSPLGPKLTDIDPLTEDIYLIESVLHPSRAIRKGYETVSVLTTNGQIKNGLLTSQNTTAIVLRELTDLLHPTVIPQSQIDEIEKTPISTMPQGLAESLRNEGEFYDLMRYVSEVVHGGPHRADELRPAPEDLIIQDDSVGLDHAGILQHLGVQDLKAGKRIYLSHCKNCHGVDGNEPTFALARAFGTQPLKNGSDPYSMFMTLTKGSGLMASVQYLSPKERYQVVHYIRETLMKPSNPGYEIVDSSYLAGLPKGTSLGEVAEIKPRDFGPALGSQIGTHVNNALTIKLDAATTASYDLHRMKLVGIWENGFLDLTGTHHYRQRGERMPQIEGTLLPGLDGWQWTYAGSFDEPDGMKPPRGPLGEQFMRYEGYSLYDNDVILRYTIEGRSILESLQKIPSDCGPCIEHTLHIHPGTQPLELSVAKFQKIGSDSGIYEFNGSSPKSLRGPAKDCSAIITEIPPKTKSAVESKRARELDLGTTERTILVQFRTSKTGTLISSAPPTGKWTPNGKTLFLRNDELVFDIGWVGALRGKADVRDGKWHIAAVVVGNDKTQLFVDGKLLATRQEFHRPHVNGHVFKIGSTATDFGGDFEGDIGWVRIYQGIISGKELPALAVGKHPHLKQPFFEWNSAESTEHDQPPETSNRVVARARGDTDGLLWEVHEDGRLLLKIPAGKKSRDVQIAVLSSENTREKLLREIKDIGTQRVTNLTTKLEGNARRWPEAIHVRGRQGTDINGYALDTIPIPFSNPWNTWMRTSALDFFPDGRAVVTTHGGDVYIVSGIDNSLSNIQWNRFAAGLFEPFGVKVVDGKIYVTCRDGIKRLH
;
A
#
# COMPACT_ATOMS: atom_id res chain seq x y z
N MET A 1 20.40 44.44 4.06
CA MET A 1 20.93 43.20 3.44
C MET A 1 20.98 42.15 4.55
N PHE A 2 19.82 41.52 4.81
CA PHE A 2 19.68 40.43 5.79
C PHE A 2 19.55 39.12 5.01
N MET A 3 20.53 38.29 5.15
CA MET A 3 20.61 36.95 4.56
C MET A 3 19.86 36.00 5.50
N ILE A 4 18.67 35.53 5.08
CA ILE A 4 17.94 34.49 5.80
C ILE A 4 18.47 33.15 5.29
N LEU A 5 19.21 32.44 6.15
CA LEU A 5 19.61 31.05 5.95
C LEU A 5 18.37 30.16 6.14
N LEU A 6 17.77 29.69 5.07
CA LEU A 6 16.79 28.59 5.11
C LEU A 6 17.54 27.29 5.33
N GLY A 7 17.53 26.79 6.56
CA GLY A 7 17.98 25.46 6.88
C GLY A 7 17.00 24.43 6.32
N PHE A 8 17.39 23.72 5.28
CA PHE A 8 16.69 22.52 4.82
C PHE A 8 16.86 21.41 5.85
N ILE A 9 15.83 21.19 6.67
CA ILE A 9 15.74 19.99 7.50
C ILE A 9 15.30 18.85 6.59
N PHE A 10 16.26 18.06 6.13
CA PHE A 10 15.99 16.75 5.56
C PHE A 10 15.35 15.85 6.63
N ARG A 11 14.03 15.72 6.61
CA ARG A 11 13.34 14.66 7.37
C ARG A 11 13.47 13.37 6.59
N ALA A 12 14.29 12.45 7.09
CA ALA A 12 14.35 11.08 6.62
C ALA A 12 12.96 10.40 6.69
N PRO A 13 12.61 9.52 5.74
CA PRO A 13 11.34 8.81 5.75
C PRO A 13 11.28 7.88 6.97
N ILE A 14 10.20 7.95 7.73
CA ILE A 14 9.92 7.00 8.80
C ILE A 14 9.34 5.75 8.14
N ALA A 15 10.20 4.78 7.81
CA ALA A 15 9.77 3.41 7.62
C ALA A 15 9.18 2.92 8.97
N PHE A 16 8.10 2.12 8.95
CA PHE A 16 7.81 1.26 10.10
C PHE A 16 9.02 0.33 10.22
N PRO A 17 9.85 0.46 11.24
CA PRO A 17 10.98 -0.41 11.33
C PRO A 17 10.44 -1.79 11.70
N GLN A 18 10.61 -2.77 10.82
CA GLN A 18 10.59 -4.17 11.24
C GLN A 18 11.68 -4.45 12.28
N ASN A 19 12.21 -3.39 12.93
CA ASN A 19 13.27 -3.43 13.94
C ASN A 19 13.48 -2.02 14.54
N LEU A 20 12.51 -1.52 15.33
CA LEU A 20 12.67 -0.22 16.00
C LEU A 20 13.93 -0.21 16.87
N THR A 21 14.17 -1.29 17.63
CA THR A 21 15.37 -1.46 18.44
C THR A 21 16.63 -1.31 17.59
N LYS A 22 16.70 -1.97 16.42
CA LYS A 22 17.85 -1.84 15.51
C LYS A 22 18.02 -0.41 14.98
N HIS A 23 16.91 0.27 14.69
CA HIS A 23 16.95 1.68 14.26
C HIS A 23 17.49 2.59 15.37
N LEU A 24 17.04 2.38 16.61
CA LEU A 24 17.54 3.13 17.76
C LEU A 24 19.02 2.81 18.05
N LEU A 25 19.43 1.54 17.95
CA LEU A 25 20.80 1.10 18.13
C LEU A 25 21.79 1.61 17.06
N ASN A 26 21.32 2.06 15.91
CA ASN A 26 22.12 2.72 14.89
C ASN A 26 22.42 4.19 15.21
N GLN A 27 21.80 4.74 16.27
CA GLN A 27 22.05 6.09 16.77
C GLN A 27 22.93 6.02 18.03
N THR A 28 23.72 7.06 18.31
CA THR A 28 24.46 7.09 19.58
C THR A 28 23.51 7.41 20.73
N SER A 29 23.85 6.93 21.93
CA SER A 29 23.04 7.17 23.13
C SER A 29 22.91 8.66 23.48
N GLU A 30 23.94 9.46 23.16
CA GLU A 30 23.93 10.92 23.30
C GLU A 30 22.94 11.60 22.33
N ALA A 31 22.93 11.12 21.08
CA ALA A 31 21.96 11.62 20.09
C ALA A 31 20.53 11.29 20.51
N LEU A 32 20.29 10.07 21.00
CA LEU A 32 18.99 9.68 21.53
C LEU A 32 18.58 10.51 22.75
N ALA A 33 19.48 10.73 23.71
CA ALA A 33 19.21 11.57 24.88
C ALA A 33 18.83 13.00 24.47
N THR A 34 19.50 13.54 23.47
CA THR A 34 19.16 14.86 22.89
C THR A 34 17.75 14.84 22.28
N GLN A 35 17.38 13.82 21.51
CA GLN A 35 16.04 13.69 20.90
C GLN A 35 14.96 13.50 21.98
N VAL A 36 15.20 12.69 23.00
CA VAL A 36 14.30 12.50 24.14
C VAL A 36 14.01 13.83 24.81
N LYS A 37 15.04 14.64 25.07
CA LYS A 37 14.89 15.95 25.71
C LYS A 37 14.14 16.96 24.83
N MET A 38 14.39 16.94 23.52
CA MET A 38 13.82 17.92 22.58
C MET A 38 12.40 17.57 22.12
N ARG A 39 12.07 16.29 22.02
CA ARG A 39 10.86 15.80 21.32
C ARG A 39 9.95 14.93 22.17
N GLY A 40 10.44 14.40 23.29
CA GLY A 40 9.67 13.55 24.18
C GLY A 40 8.66 14.34 24.99
N ASP A 41 7.44 13.78 25.11
CA ASP A 41 6.34 14.32 25.94
C ASP A 41 6.17 13.43 27.18
N PRO A 42 6.47 13.93 28.40
CA PRO A 42 6.44 13.11 29.60
C PRO A 42 5.01 12.69 29.98
N ILE A 43 3.96 13.42 29.62
CA ILE A 43 2.57 13.05 29.92
C ILE A 43 2.17 11.82 29.06
N ARG A 44 2.44 11.85 27.76
CA ARG A 44 2.24 10.69 26.90
C ARG A 44 3.13 9.50 27.31
N GLY A 45 4.36 9.81 27.71
CA GLY A 45 5.29 8.82 28.26
C GLY A 45 4.75 8.11 29.49
N GLY A 46 4.08 8.83 30.40
CA GLY A 46 3.41 8.27 31.57
C GLY A 46 2.30 7.30 31.20
N ILE A 47 1.46 7.65 30.21
CA ILE A 47 0.42 6.73 29.68
C ILE A 47 1.08 5.49 29.08
N LEU A 48 2.15 5.64 28.29
CA LEU A 48 2.88 4.52 27.68
C LEU A 48 3.52 3.61 28.75
N PHE A 49 4.08 4.19 29.82
CA PHE A 49 4.69 3.43 30.93
C PHE A 49 3.67 2.51 31.60
N HIS A 50 2.42 2.97 31.78
CA HIS A 50 1.36 2.23 32.46
C HIS A 50 0.57 1.30 31.54
N THR A 51 0.44 1.66 30.24
CA THR A 51 -0.47 0.95 29.30
C THR A 51 0.25 0.21 28.16
N SER A 52 1.55 0.54 27.91
CA SER A 52 2.25 -0.05 26.75
C SER A 52 2.48 -1.55 26.92
N THR A 53 2.66 -2.20 25.77
CA THR A 53 3.07 -3.62 25.70
C THR A 53 4.47 -3.88 26.26
N ALA A 54 5.28 -2.84 26.43
CA ALA A 54 6.53 -2.93 27.15
C ALA A 54 6.32 -3.32 28.62
N GLY A 55 5.13 -3.01 29.17
CA GLY A 55 4.75 -3.44 30.53
C GLY A 55 5.64 -2.89 31.63
N CYS A 56 6.20 -1.70 31.46
CA CYS A 56 7.19 -1.11 32.37
C CYS A 56 6.72 -1.07 33.82
N VAL A 57 5.46 -0.70 34.05
CA VAL A 57 4.84 -0.65 35.40
C VAL A 57 4.75 -2.01 36.08
N LYS A 58 4.83 -3.12 35.33
CA LYS A 58 4.80 -4.48 35.91
C LYS A 58 6.10 -4.86 36.63
N CYS A 59 7.21 -4.22 36.22
CA CYS A 59 8.54 -4.46 36.77
C CYS A 59 9.09 -3.26 37.51
N HIS A 60 8.71 -2.03 37.13
CA HIS A 60 9.16 -0.80 37.77
C HIS A 60 8.00 -0.06 38.44
N SER A 61 8.25 0.49 39.63
CA SER A 61 7.30 1.41 40.26
C SER A 61 7.74 2.85 40.03
N ASP A 62 6.77 3.74 39.87
CA ASP A 62 6.93 5.20 39.82
C ASP A 62 6.75 5.86 41.19
N GLY A 63 6.55 5.06 42.26
CA GLY A 63 6.50 5.59 43.65
C GLY A 63 5.48 4.96 44.58
N GLN A 64 4.40 4.39 44.08
CA GLN A 64 3.30 3.97 44.97
C GLN A 64 3.31 2.49 45.39
N SER A 65 3.82 1.61 44.57
CA SER A 65 3.86 0.17 44.89
C SER A 65 5.28 -0.34 44.86
N PRO A 66 5.63 -1.31 45.74
CA PRO A 66 6.92 -1.95 45.65
C PRO A 66 6.99 -2.73 44.34
N SER A 67 8.07 -2.57 43.59
CA SER A 67 8.34 -3.38 42.44
C SER A 67 9.23 -4.57 42.81
N PRO A 68 8.81 -5.80 42.48
CA PRO A 68 9.61 -6.96 42.89
C PRO A 68 10.78 -7.27 41.96
N LEU A 69 10.81 -6.68 40.73
CA LEU A 69 11.74 -7.14 39.67
C LEU A 69 12.71 -6.08 39.20
N GLY A 70 12.35 -4.81 39.25
CA GLY A 70 13.17 -3.70 38.82
C GLY A 70 13.25 -2.58 39.83
N PRO A 71 14.19 -1.65 39.74
CA PRO A 71 14.28 -0.53 40.66
C PRO A 71 13.04 0.37 40.57
N LYS A 72 12.60 0.86 41.70
CA LYS A 72 11.64 1.93 41.79
C LYS A 72 12.27 3.18 41.19
N LEU A 73 11.62 3.80 40.18
CA LEU A 73 12.20 4.92 39.43
C LEU A 73 12.55 6.11 40.33
N THR A 74 11.73 6.40 41.34
CA THR A 74 11.95 7.47 42.28
C THR A 74 13.08 7.21 43.29
N ASP A 75 13.61 5.98 43.36
CA ASP A 75 14.73 5.59 44.22
C ASP A 75 16.06 5.48 43.43
N ILE A 76 16.03 5.83 42.17
CA ILE A 76 17.22 5.97 41.34
C ILE A 76 17.86 7.35 41.68
N ASP A 77 19.19 7.40 41.74
CA ASP A 77 19.92 8.64 42.00
C ASP A 77 19.49 9.72 40.98
N PRO A 78 18.98 10.86 41.45
CA PRO A 78 18.57 11.96 40.56
C PRO A 78 19.70 12.53 39.68
N LEU A 79 20.95 12.22 39.96
CA LEU A 79 22.10 12.59 39.12
C LEU A 79 22.41 11.53 38.02
N THR A 80 21.62 10.47 37.92
CA THR A 80 21.80 9.45 36.89
C THR A 80 21.64 10.08 35.48
N GLU A 81 22.62 9.89 34.62
CA GLU A 81 22.59 10.46 33.27
C GLU A 81 21.50 9.81 32.40
N ASP A 82 20.82 10.59 31.55
CA ASP A 82 19.81 10.13 30.63
C ASP A 82 20.35 9.04 29.67
N ILE A 83 21.62 9.11 29.31
CA ILE A 83 22.31 8.11 28.52
C ILE A 83 22.24 6.72 29.17
N TYR A 84 22.50 6.65 30.49
CA TYR A 84 22.39 5.39 31.23
C TYR A 84 20.96 4.84 31.25
N LEU A 85 19.96 5.69 31.41
CA LEU A 85 18.55 5.29 31.39
C LEU A 85 18.15 4.71 30.02
N ILE A 86 18.58 5.35 28.95
CA ILE A 86 18.35 4.90 27.57
C ILE A 86 19.05 3.56 27.31
N GLU A 87 20.34 3.45 27.71
CA GLU A 87 21.11 2.21 27.54
C GLU A 87 20.52 1.06 28.35
N SER A 88 19.96 1.35 29.54
CA SER A 88 19.28 0.33 30.35
C SER A 88 18.07 -0.30 29.66
N VAL A 89 17.40 0.43 28.77
CA VAL A 89 16.28 -0.10 27.97
C VAL A 89 16.76 -0.79 26.69
N LEU A 90 17.76 -0.23 26.03
CA LEU A 90 18.26 -0.78 24.76
C LEU A 90 19.23 -1.96 24.95
N HIS A 91 20.02 -1.95 26.05
CA HIS A 91 21.04 -2.94 26.40
C HIS A 91 20.91 -3.41 27.85
N PRO A 92 19.78 -4.01 28.27
CA PRO A 92 19.45 -4.25 29.69
C PRO A 92 20.45 -5.13 30.43
N SER A 93 21.22 -5.98 29.72
CA SER A 93 22.24 -6.84 30.33
C SER A 93 23.65 -6.22 30.32
N ARG A 94 23.84 -5.01 29.75
CA ARG A 94 25.15 -4.36 29.67
C ARG A 94 25.65 -3.87 31.03
N ALA A 95 24.74 -3.35 31.86
CA ALA A 95 25.03 -2.84 33.19
C ALA A 95 23.84 -3.16 34.11
N ILE A 96 23.95 -4.19 34.93
CA ILE A 96 22.91 -4.57 35.88
C ILE A 96 23.16 -3.86 37.22
N ARG A 97 22.14 -3.15 37.70
CA ARG A 97 22.22 -2.44 38.97
C ARG A 97 22.40 -3.43 40.14
N LYS A 98 23.30 -3.11 41.09
CA LYS A 98 23.54 -3.92 42.29
C LYS A 98 22.20 -4.17 43.06
N GLY A 99 21.98 -5.43 43.40
CA GLY A 99 20.73 -5.87 44.04
C GLY A 99 19.65 -6.34 43.06
N TYR A 100 19.92 -6.23 41.78
CA TYR A 100 19.04 -6.76 40.69
C TYR A 100 19.77 -7.79 39.80
N GLU A 101 20.90 -8.33 40.34
CA GLU A 101 21.61 -9.43 39.67
C GLU A 101 20.80 -10.73 39.82
N THR A 102 20.73 -11.48 38.74
CA THR A 102 20.17 -12.84 38.78
C THR A 102 21.25 -13.87 39.12
N VAL A 103 20.84 -14.86 39.87
CA VAL A 103 21.70 -15.99 40.23
C VAL A 103 21.02 -17.30 39.88
N SER A 104 21.84 -18.28 39.52
CA SER A 104 21.48 -19.69 39.46
C SER A 104 22.07 -20.40 40.67
N VAL A 105 21.20 -21.00 41.46
CA VAL A 105 21.58 -21.70 42.69
C VAL A 105 21.40 -23.20 42.49
N LEU A 106 22.49 -23.97 42.48
CA LEU A 106 22.46 -25.41 42.55
C LEU A 106 22.35 -25.82 44.02
N THR A 107 21.31 -26.54 44.31
CA THR A 107 21.10 -27.05 45.66
C THR A 107 21.68 -28.44 45.83
N THR A 108 22.06 -28.83 47.09
CA THR A 108 22.67 -30.13 47.42
C THR A 108 21.81 -31.36 47.05
N ASN A 109 20.51 -31.14 46.79
CA ASN A 109 19.60 -32.17 46.28
C ASN A 109 19.50 -32.18 44.73
N GLY A 110 20.38 -31.41 44.03
CA GLY A 110 20.46 -31.37 42.54
C GLY A 110 19.42 -30.47 41.87
N GLN A 111 18.65 -29.66 42.61
CA GLN A 111 17.71 -28.72 42.01
C GLN A 111 18.43 -27.41 41.65
N ILE A 112 18.10 -26.88 40.48
CA ILE A 112 18.55 -25.55 40.08
C ILE A 112 17.41 -24.55 40.28
N LYS A 113 17.69 -23.49 41.05
CA LYS A 113 16.77 -22.40 41.34
C LYS A 113 17.33 -21.10 40.79
N ASN A 114 16.55 -20.45 39.92
CA ASN A 114 16.92 -19.15 39.25
C ASN A 114 16.08 -18.01 39.82
N GLY A 115 16.73 -16.91 40.15
CA GLY A 115 16.01 -15.75 40.66
C GLY A 115 16.90 -14.54 40.95
N LEU A 116 16.26 -13.49 41.48
CA LEU A 116 16.96 -12.33 42.04
C LEU A 116 17.46 -12.64 43.43
N LEU A 117 18.77 -12.43 43.65
CA LEU A 117 19.36 -12.53 44.99
C LEU A 117 19.01 -11.26 45.77
N THR A 118 18.01 -11.35 46.65
CA THR A 118 17.54 -10.19 47.43
C THR A 118 18.33 -9.99 48.71
N SER A 119 18.82 -11.06 49.34
CA SER A 119 19.77 -10.97 50.45
C SER A 119 20.62 -12.22 50.54
N GLN A 120 21.81 -12.08 51.10
CA GLN A 120 22.75 -13.15 51.39
C GLN A 120 23.45 -12.87 52.72
N ASN A 121 23.43 -13.85 53.58
CA ASN A 121 24.16 -13.82 54.84
C ASN A 121 24.84 -15.17 55.12
N THR A 122 25.48 -15.35 56.27
CA THR A 122 26.22 -16.57 56.64
C THR A 122 25.33 -17.80 56.85
N THR A 123 24.02 -17.64 57.02
CA THR A 123 23.06 -18.71 57.31
C THR A 123 22.17 -19.09 56.16
N ALA A 124 21.82 -18.15 55.29
CA ALA A 124 20.90 -18.40 54.20
C ALA A 124 21.04 -17.32 53.10
N ILE A 125 20.54 -17.65 51.92
CA ILE A 125 20.21 -16.67 50.91
C ILE A 125 18.68 -16.54 50.77
N VAL A 126 18.23 -15.36 50.40
CA VAL A 126 16.86 -15.12 50.02
C VAL A 126 16.80 -14.88 48.51
N LEU A 127 16.19 -15.83 47.84
CA LEU A 127 16.04 -15.83 46.40
C LEU A 127 14.58 -15.48 46.08
N ARG A 128 14.36 -14.44 45.25
CA ARG A 128 13.07 -14.19 44.64
C ARG A 128 13.02 -14.88 43.30
N GLU A 129 12.38 -16.08 43.31
CA GLU A 129 12.25 -16.86 42.08
C GLU A 129 11.35 -16.14 41.08
N LEU A 130 11.74 -16.14 39.79
CA LEU A 130 10.95 -15.50 38.73
C LEU A 130 9.58 -16.17 38.53
N THR A 131 9.43 -17.42 38.99
CA THR A 131 8.20 -18.22 38.95
C THR A 131 7.19 -17.88 40.04
N ASP A 132 7.67 -17.35 41.22
CA ASP A 132 6.83 -16.89 42.33
C ASP A 132 7.39 -15.62 42.97
N LEU A 133 6.97 -14.49 42.42
CA LEU A 133 7.48 -13.16 42.79
C LEU A 133 6.98 -12.69 44.17
N LEU A 134 5.88 -13.25 44.67
CA LEU A 134 5.24 -12.83 45.88
C LEU A 134 5.80 -13.55 47.13
N HIS A 135 6.36 -14.75 46.96
CA HIS A 135 6.87 -15.54 48.05
C HIS A 135 8.37 -15.84 47.86
N PRO A 136 9.26 -14.99 48.38
CA PRO A 136 10.69 -15.23 48.32
C PRO A 136 11.07 -16.57 48.96
N THR A 137 11.92 -17.36 48.28
CA THR A 137 12.42 -18.62 48.78
C THR A 137 13.66 -18.37 49.61
N VAL A 138 13.64 -18.84 50.84
CA VAL A 138 14.82 -18.85 51.74
C VAL A 138 15.52 -20.18 51.57
N ILE A 139 16.80 -20.14 51.10
CA ILE A 139 17.64 -21.33 50.92
C ILE A 139 18.76 -21.28 51.96
N PRO A 140 18.78 -22.21 52.92
CA PRO A 140 19.87 -22.33 53.91
C PRO A 140 21.22 -22.52 53.21
N GLN A 141 22.27 -21.89 53.70
CA GLN A 141 23.62 -22.01 53.12
C GLN A 141 24.09 -23.46 53.04
N SER A 142 23.67 -24.32 54.02
CA SER A 142 23.95 -25.74 54.05
C SER A 142 23.29 -26.58 52.93
N GLN A 143 22.31 -26.01 52.23
CA GLN A 143 21.61 -26.61 51.10
C GLN A 143 22.09 -26.10 49.73
N ILE A 144 23.10 -25.27 49.72
CA ILE A 144 23.65 -24.69 48.50
C ILE A 144 24.93 -25.41 48.18
N ASP A 145 24.99 -25.95 46.94
CA ASP A 145 26.20 -26.55 46.38
C ASP A 145 26.99 -25.48 45.63
N GLU A 146 26.33 -24.73 44.76
CA GLU A 146 26.95 -23.69 43.96
C GLU A 146 25.99 -22.49 43.74
N ILE A 147 26.59 -21.29 43.68
CA ILE A 147 25.87 -20.04 43.26
C ILE A 147 26.64 -19.44 42.13
N GLU A 148 25.99 -19.33 40.97
CA GLU A 148 26.55 -18.68 39.79
C GLU A 148 25.78 -17.38 39.50
N LYS A 149 26.48 -16.27 39.34
CA LYS A 149 25.86 -15.03 38.86
C LYS A 149 25.65 -15.12 37.35
N THR A 150 24.40 -14.93 36.90
CA THR A 150 24.10 -14.85 35.48
C THR A 150 24.28 -13.43 34.97
N PRO A 151 24.98 -13.23 33.86
CA PRO A 151 25.17 -11.88 33.28
C PRO A 151 23.97 -11.37 32.51
N ILE A 152 22.79 -11.92 32.78
CA ILE A 152 21.55 -11.62 32.05
C ILE A 152 20.59 -10.86 32.97
N SER A 153 20.10 -9.72 32.54
CA SER A 153 19.11 -8.91 33.24
C SER A 153 17.74 -9.58 33.22
N THR A 154 16.95 -9.38 34.31
CA THR A 154 15.53 -9.70 34.31
C THR A 154 14.71 -8.82 33.37
N MET A 155 15.23 -7.65 32.98
CA MET A 155 14.61 -6.79 31.95
C MET A 155 14.84 -7.41 30.57
N PRO A 156 13.77 -7.74 29.82
CA PRO A 156 13.91 -8.38 28.52
C PRO A 156 14.60 -7.48 27.49
N GLN A 157 15.42 -8.07 26.64
CA GLN A 157 16.01 -7.36 25.50
C GLN A 157 14.95 -7.09 24.42
N GLY A 158 15.04 -5.96 23.74
CA GLY A 158 14.16 -5.61 22.64
C GLY A 158 12.79 -5.07 23.04
N LEU A 159 12.63 -4.59 24.27
CA LEU A 159 11.38 -3.98 24.72
C LEU A 159 10.91 -2.79 23.86
N ALA A 160 11.84 -2.08 23.23
CA ALA A 160 11.51 -0.98 22.32
C ALA A 160 10.68 -1.43 21.09
N GLU A 161 10.75 -2.72 20.69
CA GLU A 161 9.90 -3.26 19.62
C GLU A 161 8.40 -3.27 19.96
N SER A 162 8.04 -3.15 21.21
CA SER A 162 6.66 -3.05 21.67
C SER A 162 6.04 -1.66 21.46
N LEU A 163 6.86 -0.67 21.14
CA LEU A 163 6.45 0.69 20.83
C LEU A 163 6.21 0.86 19.32
N ARG A 164 5.30 1.75 18.95
CA ARG A 164 4.87 1.92 17.55
C ARG A 164 5.91 2.63 16.69
N ASN A 165 6.70 3.52 17.29
CA ASN A 165 7.69 4.34 16.59
C ASN A 165 8.69 4.98 17.57
N GLU A 166 9.74 5.63 17.03
CA GLU A 166 10.74 6.33 17.84
C GLU A 166 10.16 7.49 18.68
N GLY A 167 9.06 8.11 18.25
CA GLY A 167 8.40 9.16 19.03
C GLY A 167 7.84 8.62 20.35
N GLU A 168 7.22 7.44 20.36
CA GLU A 168 6.79 6.77 21.59
C GLU A 168 7.97 6.37 22.48
N PHE A 169 9.10 6.00 21.88
CA PHE A 169 10.32 5.77 22.64
C PHE A 169 10.82 7.04 23.31
N TYR A 170 10.82 8.18 22.60
CA TYR A 170 11.21 9.46 23.18
C TYR A 170 10.26 9.90 24.29
N ASP A 171 8.95 9.73 24.11
CA ASP A 171 7.94 10.06 25.12
C ASP A 171 8.14 9.22 26.38
N LEU A 172 8.28 7.90 26.24
CA LEU A 172 8.51 6.96 27.35
C LEU A 172 9.81 7.30 28.08
N MET A 173 10.91 7.50 27.36
CA MET A 173 12.20 7.81 28.00
C MET A 173 12.20 9.21 28.64
N ARG A 174 11.42 10.15 28.08
CA ARG A 174 11.23 11.47 28.72
C ARG A 174 10.51 11.35 30.05
N TYR A 175 9.45 10.53 30.13
CA TYR A 175 8.77 10.26 31.40
C TYR A 175 9.70 9.61 32.41
N VAL A 176 10.44 8.57 32.03
CA VAL A 176 11.40 7.89 32.90
C VAL A 176 12.46 8.87 33.44
N SER A 177 13.04 9.70 32.57
CA SER A 177 14.02 10.73 32.92
C SER A 177 13.45 11.73 33.90
N GLU A 178 12.25 12.27 33.64
CA GLU A 178 11.59 13.24 34.51
C GLU A 178 11.25 12.67 35.89
N VAL A 179 10.81 11.41 35.95
CA VAL A 179 10.51 10.74 37.25
C VAL A 179 11.80 10.46 38.04
N VAL A 180 12.88 10.04 37.37
CA VAL A 180 14.16 9.79 38.01
C VAL A 180 14.76 11.08 38.58
N HIS A 181 14.79 12.14 37.77
CA HIS A 181 15.40 13.42 38.18
C HIS A 181 14.53 14.22 39.18
N GLY A 182 13.20 14.18 39.03
CA GLY A 182 12.27 14.95 39.82
C GLY A 182 11.70 14.20 41.05
N GLY A 183 11.98 12.91 41.16
CA GLY A 183 11.58 12.07 42.29
C GLY A 183 10.06 11.89 42.43
N PRO A 184 9.60 11.60 43.70
CA PRO A 184 8.18 11.32 43.97
C PRO A 184 7.22 12.45 43.59
N HIS A 185 7.61 13.69 43.78
CA HIS A 185 6.76 14.83 43.45
C HIS A 185 6.50 14.89 41.94
N ARG A 186 7.54 14.71 41.14
CA ARG A 186 7.41 14.75 39.68
C ARG A 186 6.64 13.54 39.14
N ALA A 187 6.81 12.36 39.76
CA ALA A 187 6.02 11.17 39.44
C ALA A 187 4.52 11.37 39.69
N ASP A 188 4.15 12.07 40.78
CA ASP A 188 2.75 12.39 41.08
C ASP A 188 2.14 13.40 40.12
N GLU A 189 2.93 14.43 39.71
CA GLU A 189 2.49 15.41 38.68
C GLU A 189 2.25 14.76 37.30
N LEU A 190 3.07 13.79 36.92
CA LEU A 190 3.01 13.13 35.61
C LEU A 190 2.13 11.87 35.58
N ARG A 191 1.45 11.58 36.72
CA ARG A 191 0.58 10.40 36.79
C ARG A 191 -0.60 10.55 35.84
N PRO A 192 -0.81 9.56 34.95
CA PRO A 192 -2.00 9.54 34.11
C PRO A 192 -3.29 9.48 34.94
N ALA A 193 -4.32 10.17 34.48
CA ALA A 193 -5.64 10.05 35.08
C ALA A 193 -6.22 8.62 34.85
N PRO A 194 -7.03 8.09 35.79
CA PRO A 194 -7.60 6.76 35.64
C PRO A 194 -8.34 6.53 34.31
N GLU A 195 -8.99 7.55 33.79
CA GLU A 195 -9.67 7.55 32.49
C GLU A 195 -8.73 7.39 31.30
N ASP A 196 -7.48 7.88 31.41
CA ASP A 196 -6.47 7.72 30.35
C ASP A 196 -5.87 6.30 30.33
N LEU A 197 -6.06 5.53 31.39
CA LEU A 197 -5.61 4.15 31.56
C LEU A 197 -6.69 3.13 31.22
N ILE A 198 -7.94 3.56 30.96
CA ILE A 198 -9.04 2.67 30.58
C ILE A 198 -8.82 2.19 29.14
N ILE A 199 -8.44 0.93 29.02
CA ILE A 199 -8.45 0.23 27.73
C ILE A 199 -9.85 -0.34 27.53
N GLN A 200 -10.59 0.11 26.50
CA GLN A 200 -11.91 -0.42 26.19
C GLN A 200 -11.80 -1.91 25.86
N ASP A 201 -12.72 -2.71 26.42
CA ASP A 201 -12.80 -4.13 26.10
C ASP A 201 -13.37 -4.33 24.69
N ASP A 202 -12.48 -4.52 23.73
CA ASP A 202 -12.80 -4.74 22.32
C ASP A 202 -13.17 -6.20 22.01
N SER A 203 -13.29 -7.06 23.02
CA SER A 203 -13.75 -8.44 22.87
C SER A 203 -15.29 -8.56 22.91
N VAL A 204 -15.97 -7.50 23.33
CA VAL A 204 -17.45 -7.48 23.43
C VAL A 204 -18.06 -7.36 22.05
N GLY A 205 -19.07 -8.19 21.77
CA GLY A 205 -19.79 -8.18 20.50
C GLY A 205 -19.10 -8.89 19.33
N LEU A 206 -17.98 -9.58 19.59
CA LEU A 206 -17.29 -10.39 18.58
C LEU A 206 -18.03 -11.72 18.36
N ASP A 207 -18.15 -12.14 17.10
CA ASP A 207 -18.48 -13.50 16.70
C ASP A 207 -17.20 -14.36 16.70
N HIS A 208 -16.81 -14.85 17.87
CA HIS A 208 -15.59 -15.62 18.04
C HIS A 208 -15.58 -16.90 17.20
N ALA A 209 -16.72 -17.58 17.09
CA ALA A 209 -16.87 -18.78 16.26
C ALA A 209 -16.71 -18.44 14.77
N GLY A 210 -17.38 -17.40 14.30
CA GLY A 210 -17.26 -16.91 12.94
C GLY A 210 -15.83 -16.52 12.58
N ILE A 211 -15.12 -15.80 13.45
CA ILE A 211 -13.70 -15.47 13.23
C ILE A 211 -12.88 -16.75 13.03
N LEU A 212 -12.98 -17.72 13.93
CA LEU A 212 -12.21 -18.96 13.87
C LEU A 212 -12.50 -19.79 12.61
N GLN A 213 -13.77 -19.83 12.16
CA GLN A 213 -14.18 -20.54 10.94
C GLN A 213 -13.62 -19.90 9.65
N HIS A 214 -13.35 -18.61 9.65
CA HIS A 214 -12.83 -17.89 8.48
C HIS A 214 -11.30 -17.83 8.43
N LEU A 215 -10.58 -18.31 9.45
CA LEU A 215 -9.11 -18.34 9.43
C LEU A 215 -8.58 -19.33 8.41
N GLY A 216 -7.73 -18.86 7.50
CA GLY A 216 -7.15 -19.64 6.43
C GLY A 216 -5.63 -19.49 6.31
N VAL A 217 -5.10 -19.96 5.19
CA VAL A 217 -3.65 -19.93 4.91
C VAL A 217 -3.06 -18.52 4.94
N GLN A 218 -3.82 -17.51 4.52
CA GLN A 218 -3.35 -16.12 4.55
C GLN A 218 -3.27 -15.59 5.99
N ASP A 219 -4.23 -16.00 6.84
CA ASP A 219 -4.23 -15.63 8.26
C ASP A 219 -3.08 -16.31 9.01
N LEU A 220 -2.71 -17.53 8.63
CA LEU A 220 -1.53 -18.20 9.15
C LEU A 220 -0.24 -17.44 8.83
N LYS A 221 -0.11 -16.91 7.60
CA LYS A 221 1.04 -16.07 7.19
C LYS A 221 1.05 -14.73 7.94
N ALA A 222 -0.11 -14.12 8.11
CA ALA A 222 -0.26 -12.89 8.89
C ALA A 222 0.14 -13.13 10.35
N GLY A 223 -0.37 -14.19 10.97
CA GLY A 223 -0.04 -14.59 12.32
C GLY A 223 1.46 -14.84 12.52
N LYS A 224 2.13 -15.48 11.57
CA LYS A 224 3.59 -15.64 11.59
C LYS A 224 4.33 -14.30 11.62
N ARG A 225 3.91 -13.33 10.81
CA ARG A 225 4.53 -11.99 10.83
C ARG A 225 4.35 -11.29 12.17
N ILE A 226 3.13 -11.36 12.73
CA ILE A 226 2.81 -10.80 14.04
C ILE A 226 3.67 -11.48 15.13
N TYR A 227 3.77 -12.80 15.12
CA TYR A 227 4.59 -13.56 16.07
C TYR A 227 6.06 -13.11 16.03
N LEU A 228 6.64 -13.06 14.84
CA LEU A 228 8.03 -12.65 14.64
C LEU A 228 8.29 -11.17 14.98
N SER A 229 7.28 -10.32 14.96
CA SER A 229 7.41 -8.91 15.33
C SER A 229 7.23 -8.68 16.84
N HIS A 230 6.31 -9.39 17.49
CA HIS A 230 5.85 -9.04 18.83
C HIS A 230 6.05 -10.14 19.89
N CYS A 231 6.16 -11.41 19.51
CA CYS A 231 6.16 -12.52 20.47
C CYS A 231 7.53 -13.19 20.65
N LYS A 232 8.33 -13.23 19.57
CA LYS A 232 9.61 -13.97 19.53
C LYS A 232 10.62 -13.53 20.59
N ASN A 233 10.59 -12.24 20.97
CA ASN A 233 11.56 -11.68 21.92
C ASN A 233 11.45 -12.29 23.33
N CYS A 234 10.29 -12.85 23.67
CA CYS A 234 10.08 -13.56 24.92
C CYS A 234 9.95 -15.07 24.71
N HIS A 235 9.21 -15.48 23.65
CA HIS A 235 8.86 -16.88 23.41
C HIS A 235 9.82 -17.63 22.49
N GLY A 236 10.90 -16.96 22.01
CA GLY A 236 11.84 -17.54 21.02
C GLY A 236 11.32 -17.50 19.59
N VAL A 237 12.19 -17.68 18.62
CA VAL A 237 11.86 -17.60 17.18
C VAL A 237 10.97 -18.76 16.75
N ASP A 238 11.20 -19.93 17.29
CA ASP A 238 10.47 -21.17 16.98
C ASP A 238 9.42 -21.55 18.04
N GLY A 239 9.29 -20.75 19.11
CA GLY A 239 8.38 -20.99 20.21
C GLY A 239 8.75 -22.13 21.16
N ASN A 240 9.91 -22.78 21.00
CA ASN A 240 10.38 -23.90 21.80
C ASN A 240 11.51 -23.53 22.77
N GLU A 241 12.28 -22.52 22.41
CA GLU A 241 13.40 -22.00 23.21
C GLU A 241 13.08 -20.56 23.64
N PRO A 242 12.26 -20.37 24.70
CA PRO A 242 11.97 -19.04 25.21
C PRO A 242 13.24 -18.31 25.64
N THR A 243 13.39 -17.07 25.19
CA THR A 243 14.51 -16.20 25.63
C THR A 243 14.22 -15.56 26.98
N PHE A 244 12.98 -15.55 27.41
CA PHE A 244 12.55 -15.08 28.73
C PHE A 244 12.11 -16.26 29.58
N ALA A 245 12.72 -16.43 30.74
CA ALA A 245 12.58 -17.64 31.59
C ALA A 245 11.14 -17.97 32.00
N LEU A 246 10.24 -16.99 32.06
CA LEU A 246 8.83 -17.19 32.42
C LEU A 246 7.92 -17.39 31.21
N ALA A 247 8.42 -17.16 30.00
CA ALA A 247 7.64 -17.39 28.80
C ALA A 247 7.50 -18.89 28.53
N ARG A 248 6.30 -19.31 28.14
CA ARG A 248 6.03 -20.73 27.87
C ARG A 248 6.63 -21.13 26.50
N ALA A 249 7.18 -22.33 26.49
CA ALA A 249 7.56 -23.01 25.25
C ALA A 249 6.30 -23.59 24.61
N PHE A 250 5.86 -22.98 23.52
CA PHE A 250 4.58 -23.33 22.88
C PHE A 250 4.54 -24.77 22.35
N GLY A 251 5.67 -25.33 21.94
CA GLY A 251 5.71 -26.70 21.40
C GLY A 251 5.63 -27.79 22.47
N THR A 252 6.03 -27.53 23.69
CA THR A 252 6.26 -28.59 24.69
C THR A 252 5.54 -28.38 26.03
N GLN A 253 5.11 -27.15 26.34
CA GLN A 253 4.53 -26.83 27.63
C GLN A 253 3.04 -26.47 27.53
N PRO A 254 2.18 -27.02 28.43
CA PRO A 254 0.78 -26.59 28.49
C PRO A 254 0.69 -25.10 28.88
N LEU A 255 -0.29 -24.39 28.34
CA LEU A 255 -0.49 -22.97 28.65
C LEU A 255 -1.27 -22.81 29.96
N LYS A 256 -0.90 -21.79 30.74
CA LYS A 256 -1.46 -21.57 32.09
C LYS A 256 -2.96 -21.24 32.08
N ASN A 257 -3.39 -20.45 31.11
CA ASN A 257 -4.75 -19.92 31.06
C ASN A 257 -5.65 -20.63 30.03
N GLY A 258 -5.25 -21.80 29.54
CA GLY A 258 -5.93 -22.58 28.52
C GLY A 258 -5.21 -22.51 27.18
N SER A 259 -5.29 -23.60 26.43
CA SER A 259 -4.61 -23.79 25.13
C SER A 259 -5.59 -23.72 23.95
N ASP A 260 -6.87 -23.54 24.21
CA ASP A 260 -7.89 -23.33 23.23
C ASP A 260 -7.82 -21.91 22.62
N PRO A 261 -8.30 -21.67 21.39
CA PRO A 261 -8.16 -20.38 20.71
C PRO A 261 -8.73 -19.19 21.46
N TYR A 262 -9.88 -19.37 22.13
CA TYR A 262 -10.54 -18.29 22.85
C TYR A 262 -9.78 -17.91 24.12
N SER A 263 -9.35 -18.88 24.92
CA SER A 263 -8.53 -18.64 26.10
C SER A 263 -7.20 -17.96 25.76
N MET A 264 -6.57 -18.38 24.67
CA MET A 264 -5.36 -17.73 24.16
C MET A 264 -5.64 -16.29 23.69
N PHE A 265 -6.74 -16.07 22.97
CA PHE A 265 -7.18 -14.73 22.57
C PHE A 265 -7.42 -13.83 23.79
N MET A 266 -8.11 -14.33 24.82
CA MET A 266 -8.35 -13.58 26.06
C MET A 266 -7.05 -13.32 26.83
N THR A 267 -6.08 -14.22 26.78
CA THR A 267 -4.75 -14.01 27.35
C THR A 267 -4.01 -12.87 26.63
N LEU A 268 -4.09 -12.82 25.31
CA LEU A 268 -3.56 -11.70 24.52
C LEU A 268 -4.28 -10.39 24.83
N THR A 269 -5.60 -10.46 25.00
CA THR A 269 -6.45 -9.28 25.29
C THR A 269 -6.14 -8.69 26.67
N LYS A 270 -6.09 -9.53 27.72
CA LYS A 270 -5.96 -9.07 29.11
C LYS A 270 -4.52 -9.06 29.62
N GLY A 271 -3.62 -9.74 28.92
CA GLY A 271 -2.29 -10.06 29.45
C GLY A 271 -2.35 -11.18 30.51
N SER A 272 -1.20 -11.64 30.97
CA SER A 272 -1.10 -12.68 32.03
C SER A 272 0.21 -12.56 32.78
N GLY A 273 0.16 -12.27 34.06
CA GLY A 273 1.36 -12.06 34.89
C GLY A 273 2.20 -10.91 34.33
N LEU A 274 3.44 -11.18 33.94
CA LEU A 274 4.34 -10.20 33.33
C LEU A 274 4.05 -9.95 31.83
N MET A 275 3.32 -10.84 31.18
CA MET A 275 2.89 -10.63 29.81
C MET A 275 1.86 -9.49 29.75
N ALA A 276 2.21 -8.41 29.06
CA ALA A 276 1.31 -7.29 28.86
C ALA A 276 0.16 -7.64 27.90
N SER A 277 -0.94 -6.86 27.97
CA SER A 277 -2.02 -6.88 26.98
C SER A 277 -1.49 -6.47 25.61
N VAL A 278 -1.98 -7.12 24.55
CA VAL A 278 -1.67 -6.77 23.15
C VAL A 278 -2.90 -6.24 22.39
N GLN A 279 -3.79 -5.53 23.10
CA GLN A 279 -5.00 -4.94 22.51
C GLN A 279 -4.73 -3.88 21.44
N TYR A 280 -3.51 -3.44 21.25
CA TYR A 280 -3.11 -2.63 20.09
C TYR A 280 -3.19 -3.42 18.78
N LEU A 281 -3.17 -4.75 18.83
CA LEU A 281 -3.55 -5.62 17.71
C LEU A 281 -5.08 -5.73 17.68
N SER A 282 -5.66 -5.64 16.49
CA SER A 282 -7.11 -5.87 16.33
C SER A 282 -7.52 -7.27 16.79
N PRO A 283 -8.78 -7.51 17.13
CA PRO A 283 -9.25 -8.85 17.49
C PRO A 283 -8.91 -9.92 16.43
N LYS A 284 -9.02 -9.59 15.15
CA LYS A 284 -8.64 -10.51 14.06
C LYS A 284 -7.14 -10.80 14.07
N GLU A 285 -6.28 -9.80 14.23
CA GLU A 285 -4.83 -9.99 14.32
C GLU A 285 -4.42 -10.84 15.52
N ARG A 286 -5.08 -10.67 16.67
CA ARG A 286 -4.87 -11.54 17.84
C ARG A 286 -5.26 -12.99 17.53
N TYR A 287 -6.36 -13.23 16.82
CA TYR A 287 -6.71 -14.58 16.36
C TYR A 287 -5.76 -15.12 15.28
N GLN A 288 -5.24 -14.28 14.41
CA GLN A 288 -4.23 -14.70 13.41
C GLN A 288 -2.95 -15.19 14.08
N VAL A 289 -2.46 -14.49 15.10
CA VAL A 289 -1.26 -14.94 15.82
C VAL A 289 -1.56 -16.19 16.68
N VAL A 290 -2.74 -16.29 17.30
CA VAL A 290 -3.19 -17.52 17.98
C VAL A 290 -3.24 -18.69 17.00
N HIS A 291 -3.79 -18.49 15.82
CA HIS A 291 -3.85 -19.50 14.76
C HIS A 291 -2.45 -19.99 14.36
N TYR A 292 -1.49 -19.08 14.16
CA TYR A 292 -0.10 -19.45 13.89
C TYR A 292 0.53 -20.24 15.02
N ILE A 293 0.40 -19.79 16.27
CA ILE A 293 0.95 -20.48 17.44
C ILE A 293 0.37 -21.89 17.54
N ARG A 294 -0.93 -22.02 17.42
CA ARG A 294 -1.63 -23.31 17.54
C ARG A 294 -1.26 -24.27 16.41
N GLU A 295 -1.44 -23.85 15.15
CA GLU A 295 -1.28 -24.73 13.99
C GLU A 295 0.18 -25.04 13.64
N THR A 296 1.10 -24.12 13.98
CA THR A 296 2.52 -24.28 13.61
C THR A 296 3.40 -24.70 14.78
N LEU A 297 3.19 -24.11 15.97
CA LEU A 297 4.11 -24.34 17.09
C LEU A 297 3.57 -25.38 18.09
N MET A 298 2.26 -25.41 18.35
CA MET A 298 1.66 -26.33 19.32
C MET A 298 1.29 -27.70 18.73
N LYS A 299 0.64 -27.71 17.58
CA LYS A 299 0.07 -28.92 16.96
C LYS A 299 1.04 -30.07 16.80
N PRO A 300 2.33 -29.86 16.49
CA PRO A 300 3.27 -30.96 16.32
C PRO A 300 3.56 -31.77 17.60
N SER A 301 3.57 -31.14 18.77
CA SER A 301 4.10 -31.79 19.97
C SER A 301 3.53 -31.32 21.32
N ASN A 302 2.74 -30.25 21.36
CA ASN A 302 2.21 -29.74 22.63
C ASN A 302 1.09 -30.64 23.17
N PRO A 303 1.19 -31.17 24.41
CA PRO A 303 0.18 -32.04 24.99
C PRO A 303 -1.15 -31.32 25.29
N GLY A 304 -1.15 -29.98 25.33
CA GLY A 304 -2.36 -29.16 25.50
C GLY A 304 -3.03 -28.74 24.21
N TYR A 305 -2.58 -29.24 23.05
CA TYR A 305 -3.25 -28.92 21.80
C TYR A 305 -4.55 -29.69 21.65
N GLU A 306 -5.66 -28.98 21.48
CA GLU A 306 -6.99 -29.55 21.27
C GLU A 306 -7.52 -29.14 19.90
N ILE A 307 -8.21 -30.06 19.23
CA ILE A 307 -8.84 -29.77 17.93
C ILE A 307 -10.08 -28.91 18.18
N VAL A 308 -10.23 -27.86 17.39
CA VAL A 308 -11.46 -27.03 17.37
C VAL A 308 -12.54 -27.76 16.60
N ASP A 309 -13.56 -28.23 17.30
CA ASP A 309 -14.72 -28.89 16.71
C ASP A 309 -15.98 -28.01 16.74
N SER A 310 -17.07 -28.51 16.19
CA SER A 310 -18.35 -27.80 16.17
C SER A 310 -18.95 -27.57 17.56
N SER A 311 -18.67 -28.45 18.52
CA SER A 311 -19.14 -28.32 19.91
C SER A 311 -18.43 -27.17 20.59
N TYR A 312 -17.12 -27.09 20.45
CA TYR A 312 -16.31 -25.99 20.96
C TYR A 312 -16.79 -24.64 20.38
N LEU A 313 -16.98 -24.56 19.05
CA LEU A 313 -17.45 -23.34 18.38
C LEU A 313 -18.83 -22.90 18.86
N ALA A 314 -19.75 -23.84 19.09
CA ALA A 314 -21.10 -23.55 19.58
C ALA A 314 -21.12 -22.98 21.01
N GLY A 315 -20.10 -23.29 21.82
CA GLY A 315 -19.95 -22.80 23.18
C GLY A 315 -19.32 -21.40 23.32
N LEU A 316 -18.83 -20.84 22.23
CA LEU A 316 -18.18 -19.52 22.26
C LEU A 316 -19.17 -18.36 22.39
N PRO A 317 -18.75 -17.22 22.99
CA PRO A 317 -19.56 -16.00 23.01
C PRO A 317 -19.96 -15.59 21.60
N LYS A 318 -21.24 -15.23 21.44
CA LYS A 318 -21.84 -14.85 20.17
C LYS A 318 -21.87 -13.34 20.02
N GLY A 319 -21.55 -12.85 18.82
CA GLY A 319 -21.62 -11.46 18.44
C GLY A 319 -21.90 -11.30 16.95
N THR A 320 -21.75 -10.09 16.46
CA THR A 320 -21.98 -9.76 15.03
C THR A 320 -20.71 -9.29 14.33
N SER A 321 -19.64 -8.98 15.06
CA SER A 321 -18.40 -8.49 14.51
C SER A 321 -17.38 -9.63 14.33
N LEU A 322 -16.79 -9.73 13.15
CA LEU A 322 -15.70 -10.69 12.87
C LEU A 322 -14.32 -10.19 13.33
N GLY A 323 -14.27 -9.17 14.20
CA GLY A 323 -13.02 -8.69 14.79
C GLY A 323 -12.04 -8.14 13.74
N GLU A 324 -12.51 -7.97 12.53
CA GLU A 324 -11.78 -7.21 11.54
C GLU A 324 -11.51 -5.83 12.12
N VAL A 325 -10.35 -5.27 11.84
CA VAL A 325 -10.11 -3.84 12.03
C VAL A 325 -11.41 -3.18 11.61
N ALA A 326 -12.08 -2.50 12.55
CA ALA A 326 -13.37 -1.85 12.31
C ALA A 326 -13.25 -1.29 10.92
N GLU A 327 -14.08 -1.79 10.00
CA GLU A 327 -14.01 -1.49 8.58
C GLU A 327 -13.57 -0.05 8.50
N ILE A 328 -12.36 0.22 7.98
CA ILE A 328 -11.90 1.61 7.91
C ILE A 328 -12.92 2.18 6.96
N LYS A 329 -14.01 2.71 7.53
CA LYS A 329 -15.09 3.26 6.74
C LYS A 329 -14.40 4.13 5.73
N PRO A 330 -14.52 3.86 4.43
CA PRO A 330 -13.72 4.53 3.44
C PRO A 330 -13.89 6.03 3.66
N ARG A 331 -12.80 6.74 3.71
CA ARG A 331 -12.85 8.20 3.84
C ARG A 331 -13.71 8.76 2.71
N ASP A 332 -14.64 9.64 3.05
CA ASP A 332 -15.36 10.42 2.06
C ASP A 332 -14.46 11.55 1.51
N PHE A 333 -13.96 11.39 0.28
CA PHE A 333 -13.24 12.43 -0.46
C PHE A 333 -14.18 13.36 -1.25
N GLY A 334 -15.49 13.16 -1.15
CA GLY A 334 -16.44 13.74 -2.09
C GLY A 334 -16.43 13.03 -3.43
N PRO A 335 -17.03 13.62 -4.48
CA PRO A 335 -17.12 13.01 -5.81
C PRO A 335 -15.80 13.04 -6.58
N ALA A 336 -14.85 13.89 -6.20
CA ALA A 336 -13.57 14.06 -6.88
C ALA A 336 -12.41 14.22 -5.90
N LEU A 337 -11.25 13.64 -6.23
CA LEU A 337 -10.00 13.75 -5.46
C LEU A 337 -8.87 14.23 -6.36
N GLY A 338 -8.29 15.38 -6.01
CA GLY A 338 -7.02 15.84 -6.55
C GLY A 338 -5.84 15.04 -5.97
N SER A 339 -5.01 14.49 -6.82
CA SER A 339 -3.85 13.69 -6.42
C SER A 339 -2.78 13.63 -7.50
N GLN A 340 -1.73 12.87 -7.23
CA GLN A 340 -0.79 12.36 -8.22
C GLN A 340 -1.15 10.90 -8.49
N ILE A 341 -0.85 10.36 -9.68
CA ILE A 341 -0.94 8.93 -9.99
C ILE A 341 0.39 8.46 -10.56
N GLY A 342 1.02 7.50 -9.87
CA GLY A 342 2.35 7.01 -10.23
C GLY A 342 3.38 8.13 -10.37
N THR A 343 4.38 7.93 -11.22
CA THR A 343 5.46 8.90 -11.47
C THR A 343 5.21 9.78 -12.70
N HIS A 344 4.12 9.55 -13.44
CA HIS A 344 3.90 10.16 -14.74
C HIS A 344 2.75 11.17 -14.76
N VAL A 345 1.81 11.10 -13.83
CA VAL A 345 0.68 12.01 -13.74
C VAL A 345 0.80 12.84 -12.47
N ASN A 346 1.33 14.04 -12.59
CA ASN A 346 1.63 14.90 -11.45
C ASN A 346 0.42 15.66 -10.91
N ASN A 347 -0.61 15.85 -11.72
CA ASN A 347 -1.84 16.54 -11.35
C ASN A 347 -3.03 15.77 -11.93
N ALA A 348 -3.59 14.88 -11.10
CA ALA A 348 -4.75 14.09 -11.46
C ALA A 348 -6.00 14.55 -10.72
N LEU A 349 -7.14 14.46 -11.38
CA LEU A 349 -8.45 14.53 -10.76
C LEU A 349 -9.16 13.19 -10.94
N THR A 350 -9.32 12.46 -9.85
CA THR A 350 -9.98 11.16 -9.83
C THR A 350 -11.43 11.32 -9.41
N ILE A 351 -12.36 10.89 -10.25
CA ILE A 351 -13.81 11.11 -10.15
C ILE A 351 -14.50 9.77 -9.89
N LYS A 352 -15.35 9.70 -8.88
CA LYS A 352 -16.27 8.57 -8.66
C LYS A 352 -17.52 8.74 -9.52
N LEU A 353 -17.72 7.87 -10.51
CA LEU A 353 -18.90 7.88 -11.35
C LEU A 353 -20.08 7.16 -10.67
N ASP A 354 -19.79 6.07 -9.96
CA ASP A 354 -20.73 5.37 -9.05
C ASP A 354 -19.94 4.67 -7.92
N ALA A 355 -20.59 3.76 -7.20
CA ALA A 355 -19.97 3.01 -6.11
C ALA A 355 -18.82 2.09 -6.58
N ALA A 356 -18.84 1.63 -7.83
CA ALA A 356 -17.94 0.65 -8.38
C ALA A 356 -17.02 1.22 -9.46
N THR A 357 -17.36 2.34 -10.11
CA THR A 357 -16.66 2.87 -11.29
C THR A 357 -15.98 4.19 -11.01
N THR A 358 -14.73 4.27 -11.38
CA THR A 358 -13.85 5.43 -11.16
C THR A 358 -13.20 5.85 -12.48
N ALA A 359 -13.06 7.16 -12.69
CA ALA A 359 -12.33 7.76 -13.82
C ALA A 359 -11.27 8.75 -13.31
N SER A 360 -10.16 8.92 -14.02
CA SER A 360 -9.17 9.93 -13.66
C SER A 360 -8.64 10.67 -14.88
N TYR A 361 -8.48 11.98 -14.72
CA TYR A 361 -7.88 12.88 -15.72
C TYR A 361 -6.50 13.34 -15.28
N ASP A 362 -5.57 13.44 -16.23
CA ASP A 362 -4.38 14.29 -16.14
C ASP A 362 -4.80 15.73 -16.46
N LEU A 363 -4.87 16.58 -15.45
CA LEU A 363 -5.29 17.98 -15.60
C LEU A 363 -4.26 18.85 -16.32
N HIS A 364 -3.03 18.41 -16.45
CA HIS A 364 -2.01 19.11 -17.24
C HIS A 364 -2.15 18.92 -18.75
N ARG A 365 -2.98 17.93 -19.17
CA ARG A 365 -3.17 17.55 -20.58
C ARG A 365 -4.62 17.42 -20.98
N MET A 366 -5.53 17.49 -20.02
CA MET A 366 -6.96 17.15 -20.22
C MET A 366 -7.11 15.81 -20.97
N LYS A 367 -6.32 14.83 -20.51
CA LYS A 367 -6.30 13.47 -20.99
C LYS A 367 -6.86 12.53 -19.93
N LEU A 368 -7.72 11.62 -20.33
CA LEU A 368 -8.17 10.57 -19.42
C LEU A 368 -6.99 9.60 -19.15
N VAL A 369 -6.67 9.39 -17.88
CA VAL A 369 -5.66 8.41 -17.44
C VAL A 369 -6.20 7.00 -17.57
N GLY A 370 -7.48 6.83 -17.31
CA GLY A 370 -8.22 5.59 -17.45
C GLY A 370 -9.57 5.65 -16.74
N ILE A 371 -10.38 4.63 -17.00
CA ILE A 371 -11.61 4.31 -16.28
C ILE A 371 -11.48 2.89 -15.81
N TRP A 372 -11.87 2.60 -14.57
CA TRP A 372 -11.76 1.27 -13.97
C TRP A 372 -12.92 0.94 -13.05
N GLU A 373 -13.14 -0.34 -12.81
CA GLU A 373 -14.16 -0.86 -11.92
C GLU A 373 -13.57 -1.58 -10.72
N ASN A 374 -14.39 -1.70 -9.65
CA ASN A 374 -14.10 -2.45 -8.42
C ASN A 374 -12.86 -1.94 -7.67
N GLY A 375 -12.73 -0.62 -7.59
CA GLY A 375 -11.67 0.02 -6.83
C GLY A 375 -11.63 1.53 -7.00
N PHE A 376 -10.66 2.15 -6.32
CA PHE A 376 -10.44 3.58 -6.38
C PHE A 376 -8.96 3.88 -6.67
N LEU A 377 -8.22 4.33 -5.67
CA LEU A 377 -6.77 4.51 -5.70
C LEU A 377 -6.18 3.84 -4.46
N ASP A 378 -5.07 3.13 -4.63
CA ASP A 378 -4.21 2.77 -3.50
C ASP A 378 -3.51 4.04 -2.99
N LEU A 379 -4.04 4.59 -1.90
CA LEU A 379 -3.52 5.78 -1.24
C LEU A 379 -2.70 5.43 0.02
N THR A 380 -2.48 4.15 0.31
CA THR A 380 -1.85 3.67 1.55
C THR A 380 -0.46 4.26 1.81
N GLY A 381 0.22 4.67 0.75
CA GLY A 381 1.53 5.30 0.80
C GLY A 381 1.53 6.83 0.87
N THR A 382 0.40 7.49 1.03
CA THR A 382 0.28 8.94 0.88
C THR A 382 -0.22 9.63 2.14
N HIS A 383 -0.19 10.98 2.15
CA HIS A 383 -0.71 11.80 3.25
C HIS A 383 -2.23 11.69 3.45
N HIS A 384 -2.95 11.12 2.50
CA HIS A 384 -4.40 10.92 2.60
C HIS A 384 -4.78 9.81 3.57
N TYR A 385 -3.82 8.96 3.98
CA TYR A 385 -4.02 7.85 4.91
C TYR A 385 -3.18 7.98 6.18
N ARG A 386 -3.56 7.24 7.22
CA ARG A 386 -2.86 7.19 8.51
C ARG A 386 -1.48 6.57 8.43
N GLN A 387 -1.24 5.72 7.43
CA GLN A 387 0.05 5.06 7.24
C GLN A 387 0.88 5.81 6.21
N ARG A 388 2.16 5.98 6.51
CA ARG A 388 3.15 6.45 5.58
C ARG A 388 3.68 5.28 4.77
N GLY A 389 3.65 5.38 3.45
CA GLY A 389 4.34 4.47 2.55
C GLY A 389 5.23 5.24 1.60
N GLU A 390 6.13 4.54 0.94
CA GLU A 390 7.05 5.10 -0.07
C GLU A 390 6.43 5.12 -1.46
N ARG A 391 5.14 4.79 -1.60
CA ARG A 391 4.48 4.63 -2.89
C ARG A 391 3.64 5.85 -3.25
N MET A 392 3.75 6.25 -4.51
CA MET A 392 2.81 7.18 -5.12
C MET A 392 1.42 6.53 -5.24
N PRO A 393 0.33 7.30 -5.21
CA PRO A 393 -0.99 6.79 -5.50
C PRO A 393 -1.00 5.96 -6.79
N GLN A 394 -1.65 4.80 -6.76
CA GLN A 394 -1.78 3.89 -7.89
C GLN A 394 -3.26 3.59 -8.12
N ILE A 395 -3.61 3.28 -9.36
CA ILE A 395 -4.95 2.78 -9.68
C ILE A 395 -5.15 1.43 -8.97
N GLU A 396 -6.25 1.30 -8.24
CA GLU A 396 -6.73 0.06 -7.66
C GLU A 396 -8.06 -0.32 -8.32
N GLY A 397 -8.09 -1.45 -9.01
CA GLY A 397 -9.26 -1.91 -9.76
C GLY A 397 -8.89 -2.46 -11.14
N THR A 398 -9.93 -2.79 -11.92
CA THR A 398 -9.78 -3.35 -13.28
C THR A 398 -10.01 -2.25 -14.32
N LEU A 399 -8.96 -1.88 -15.06
CA LEU A 399 -9.06 -0.91 -16.15
C LEU A 399 -10.01 -1.40 -17.25
N LEU A 400 -10.83 -0.50 -17.77
CA LEU A 400 -11.71 -0.76 -18.89
C LEU A 400 -10.94 -0.57 -20.21
N PRO A 401 -10.82 -1.61 -21.05
CA PRO A 401 -10.02 -1.57 -22.26
C PRO A 401 -10.47 -0.48 -23.23
N GLY A 402 -9.51 0.24 -23.82
CA GLY A 402 -9.75 1.23 -24.87
C GLY A 402 -10.28 2.59 -24.39
N LEU A 403 -10.67 2.72 -23.11
CA LEU A 403 -11.23 3.98 -22.57
C LEU A 403 -10.18 4.97 -22.06
N ASP A 404 -8.91 4.62 -22.03
CA ASP A 404 -7.79 5.51 -21.74
C ASP A 404 -7.38 6.37 -22.95
N GLY A 405 -8.06 6.18 -24.10
CA GLY A 405 -7.83 6.91 -25.36
C GLY A 405 -8.37 8.33 -25.41
N TRP A 406 -9.18 8.79 -24.47
CA TRP A 406 -9.79 10.12 -24.46
C TRP A 406 -8.74 11.21 -24.32
N GLN A 407 -8.57 11.99 -25.40
CA GLN A 407 -7.54 13.02 -25.48
C GLN A 407 -7.83 14.00 -26.64
N TRP A 408 -7.64 15.30 -26.41
CA TRP A 408 -7.66 16.31 -27.45
C TRP A 408 -6.33 16.35 -28.22
N THR A 409 -6.36 16.80 -29.49
CA THR A 409 -5.13 17.19 -30.20
C THR A 409 -4.62 18.52 -29.69
N TYR A 410 -3.32 18.74 -29.87
CA TYR A 410 -2.63 19.99 -29.62
C TYR A 410 -1.93 20.41 -30.90
N ALA A 411 -2.38 21.49 -31.52
CA ALA A 411 -1.93 21.89 -32.85
C ALA A 411 -2.03 20.76 -33.91
N GLY A 412 -3.12 19.97 -33.85
CA GLY A 412 -3.37 18.87 -34.78
C GLY A 412 -2.56 17.59 -34.54
N SER A 413 -1.84 17.46 -33.41
CA SER A 413 -1.13 16.25 -33.01
C SER A 413 -1.60 15.74 -31.63
N PHE A 414 -1.52 14.43 -31.42
CA PHE A 414 -1.67 13.79 -30.11
C PHE A 414 -0.36 13.68 -29.35
N ASP A 415 0.76 13.99 -30.00
CA ASP A 415 2.07 14.03 -29.38
C ASP A 415 2.23 15.32 -28.58
N GLU A 416 2.95 15.22 -27.48
CA GLU A 416 3.22 16.42 -26.68
C GLU A 416 4.14 17.38 -27.42
N PRO A 417 3.80 18.70 -27.48
CA PRO A 417 4.71 19.68 -28.05
C PRO A 417 6.01 19.67 -27.23
N ASP A 418 7.12 19.51 -27.94
CA ASP A 418 8.50 19.62 -27.52
C ASP A 418 8.89 18.91 -26.19
N GLY A 419 9.40 17.68 -26.35
CA GLY A 419 10.49 17.11 -25.55
C GLY A 419 10.41 17.16 -24.03
N MET A 420 9.28 17.45 -23.42
CA MET A 420 9.12 17.45 -21.97
C MET A 420 9.35 16.05 -21.41
N LYS A 421 10.44 15.88 -20.64
CA LYS A 421 10.69 14.64 -19.90
C LYS A 421 9.85 14.59 -18.62
N PRO A 422 9.31 13.43 -18.23
CA PRO A 422 8.67 13.28 -16.91
C PRO A 422 9.65 13.60 -15.76
N PRO A 423 9.18 14.17 -14.63
CA PRO A 423 7.84 14.67 -14.36
C PRO A 423 7.53 15.94 -15.13
N ARG A 424 6.30 16.04 -15.67
CA ARG A 424 5.91 17.06 -16.62
C ARG A 424 5.03 18.12 -15.98
N GLY A 425 5.28 19.40 -16.27
CA GLY A 425 4.41 20.49 -15.95
C GLY A 425 3.19 20.59 -16.87
N PRO A 426 2.31 21.60 -16.68
CA PRO A 426 1.20 21.86 -17.59
C PRO A 426 1.68 22.20 -19.00
N LEU A 427 0.85 21.90 -20.00
CA LEU A 427 1.05 22.39 -21.37
C LEU A 427 0.97 23.91 -21.39
N GLY A 428 1.58 24.53 -22.42
CA GLY A 428 1.44 25.96 -22.62
C GLY A 428 -0.02 26.36 -22.84
N GLU A 429 -0.44 27.52 -22.32
CA GLU A 429 -1.84 27.97 -22.35
C GLU A 429 -2.40 28.14 -23.76
N GLN A 430 -1.54 28.30 -24.77
CA GLN A 430 -1.93 28.34 -26.19
C GLN A 430 -2.52 26.99 -26.65
N PHE A 431 -2.14 25.88 -26.03
CA PHE A 431 -2.66 24.56 -26.35
C PHE A 431 -3.84 24.19 -25.48
N MET A 432 -3.65 24.32 -24.16
CA MET A 432 -4.65 23.90 -23.18
C MET A 432 -4.47 24.65 -21.85
N ARG A 433 -5.59 25.05 -21.23
CA ARG A 433 -5.60 25.58 -19.89
C ARG A 433 -6.73 24.95 -19.08
N TYR A 434 -6.40 24.29 -17.98
CA TYR A 434 -7.38 23.84 -17.00
C TYR A 434 -7.82 25.02 -16.12
N GLU A 435 -9.14 25.22 -15.96
CA GLU A 435 -9.72 26.35 -15.24
C GLU A 435 -10.39 25.98 -13.93
N GLY A 436 -10.63 24.67 -13.69
CA GLY A 436 -11.28 24.19 -12.48
C GLY A 436 -12.42 23.23 -12.76
N TYR A 437 -13.15 22.91 -11.70
CA TYR A 437 -14.37 22.10 -11.81
C TYR A 437 -15.46 22.63 -10.87
N SER A 438 -16.71 22.30 -11.20
CA SER A 438 -17.89 22.54 -10.38
C SER A 438 -18.51 21.23 -9.96
N LEU A 439 -19.10 21.19 -8.77
CA LEU A 439 -19.87 20.06 -8.26
C LEU A 439 -21.37 20.41 -8.33
N TYR A 440 -22.15 19.54 -8.94
CA TYR A 440 -23.61 19.62 -8.96
C TYR A 440 -24.17 18.23 -8.60
N ASP A 441 -24.71 18.06 -7.41
CA ASP A 441 -24.99 16.78 -6.80
C ASP A 441 -23.74 15.86 -6.81
N ASN A 442 -23.78 14.74 -7.53
CA ASN A 442 -22.64 13.86 -7.71
C ASN A 442 -21.87 14.12 -9.01
N ASP A 443 -22.35 15.02 -9.85
CA ASP A 443 -21.70 15.35 -11.11
C ASP A 443 -20.49 16.26 -10.88
N VAL A 444 -19.40 15.94 -11.57
CA VAL A 444 -18.21 16.77 -11.66
C VAL A 444 -18.17 17.38 -13.05
N ILE A 445 -18.20 18.71 -13.13
CA ILE A 445 -18.17 19.45 -14.39
C ILE A 445 -16.84 20.13 -14.52
N LEU A 446 -15.97 19.60 -15.36
CA LEU A 446 -14.66 20.13 -15.70
C LEU A 446 -14.81 21.37 -16.57
N ARG A 447 -13.97 22.38 -16.36
CA ARG A 447 -13.87 23.58 -17.18
C ARG A 447 -12.44 23.78 -17.62
N TYR A 448 -12.23 23.90 -18.94
CA TYR A 448 -10.91 24.07 -19.54
C TYR A 448 -11.00 24.70 -20.94
N THR A 449 -9.85 25.09 -21.50
CA THR A 449 -9.76 25.54 -22.90
C THR A 449 -8.84 24.62 -23.69
N ILE A 450 -9.21 24.38 -24.96
CA ILE A 450 -8.35 23.71 -25.93
C ILE A 450 -8.17 24.72 -27.10
N GLU A 451 -6.94 25.10 -27.39
CA GLU A 451 -6.58 26.06 -28.41
C GLU A 451 -7.44 27.35 -28.35
N GLY A 452 -7.63 27.82 -27.10
CA GLY A 452 -8.45 29.03 -26.80
C GLY A 452 -9.95 28.81 -26.83
N ARG A 453 -10.46 27.64 -27.18
CA ARG A 453 -11.88 27.29 -27.21
C ARG A 453 -12.31 26.72 -25.86
N SER A 454 -13.25 27.34 -25.18
CA SER A 454 -13.74 26.91 -23.86
C SER A 454 -14.63 25.68 -23.96
N ILE A 455 -14.44 24.75 -23.06
CA ILE A 455 -15.17 23.48 -22.98
C ILE A 455 -15.61 23.23 -21.54
N LEU A 456 -16.88 22.79 -21.38
CA LEU A 456 -17.33 22.13 -20.18
C LEU A 456 -17.50 20.63 -20.48
N GLU A 457 -17.08 19.78 -19.55
CA GLU A 457 -17.16 18.33 -19.68
C GLU A 457 -17.63 17.68 -18.38
N SER A 458 -18.53 16.71 -18.50
CA SER A 458 -18.96 15.88 -17.38
C SER A 458 -19.08 14.41 -17.80
N LEU A 459 -18.68 13.51 -16.91
CA LEU A 459 -18.76 12.06 -17.13
C LEU A 459 -19.83 11.46 -16.24
N GLN A 460 -20.60 10.52 -16.81
CA GLN A 460 -21.54 9.70 -16.07
C GLN A 460 -21.45 8.25 -16.54
N LYS A 461 -21.65 7.29 -15.65
CA LYS A 461 -21.91 5.92 -16.02
C LYS A 461 -23.40 5.77 -16.26
N ILE A 462 -23.75 5.18 -17.40
CA ILE A 462 -25.16 4.91 -17.74
C ILE A 462 -25.41 3.41 -17.78
N PRO A 463 -26.63 2.95 -17.43
CA PRO A 463 -26.97 1.53 -17.46
C PRO A 463 -26.84 0.95 -18.87
N SER A 464 -26.28 -0.28 -18.94
CA SER A 464 -26.17 -1.07 -20.16
C SER A 464 -26.09 -2.56 -19.80
N ASP A 465 -26.74 -3.43 -20.59
CA ASP A 465 -26.71 -4.88 -20.43
C ASP A 465 -25.47 -5.51 -21.09
N CYS A 466 -24.71 -4.72 -21.84
CA CYS A 466 -23.57 -5.21 -22.61
C CYS A 466 -22.19 -4.95 -21.97
N GLY A 467 -22.14 -4.22 -20.86
CA GLY A 467 -20.92 -3.83 -20.17
C GLY A 467 -20.90 -2.37 -19.77
N PRO A 468 -19.77 -1.88 -19.22
CA PRO A 468 -19.68 -0.49 -18.76
C PRO A 468 -19.88 0.50 -19.90
N CYS A 469 -20.88 1.36 -19.77
CA CYS A 469 -21.12 2.46 -20.70
C CYS A 469 -20.92 3.81 -20.01
N ILE A 470 -20.02 4.62 -20.57
CA ILE A 470 -19.66 5.93 -20.05
C ILE A 470 -20.17 6.99 -21.01
N GLU A 471 -20.91 7.95 -20.48
CA GLU A 471 -21.38 9.09 -21.24
C GLU A 471 -20.57 10.33 -20.89
N HIS A 472 -19.91 10.91 -21.89
CA HIS A 472 -19.27 12.22 -21.83
C HIS A 472 -20.23 13.28 -22.35
N THR A 473 -20.62 14.20 -21.52
CA THR A 473 -21.40 15.39 -21.93
C THR A 473 -20.45 16.55 -22.12
N LEU A 474 -20.47 17.16 -23.30
CA LEU A 474 -19.62 18.29 -23.66
C LEU A 474 -20.50 19.51 -23.99
N HIS A 475 -20.17 20.66 -23.41
CA HIS A 475 -20.60 21.97 -23.91
C HIS A 475 -19.39 22.69 -24.51
N ILE A 476 -19.40 22.85 -25.84
CA ILE A 476 -18.28 23.37 -26.59
C ILE A 476 -18.63 24.80 -27.09
N HIS A 477 -17.92 25.80 -26.58
CA HIS A 477 -18.14 27.19 -26.98
C HIS A 477 -17.75 27.46 -28.44
N PRO A 478 -18.19 28.56 -29.04
CA PRO A 478 -17.80 28.97 -30.42
C PRO A 478 -16.28 29.05 -30.57
N GLY A 479 -15.80 28.79 -31.77
CA GLY A 479 -14.36 28.93 -32.08
C GLY A 479 -14.08 28.90 -33.58
N THR A 480 -12.96 29.49 -33.97
CA THR A 480 -12.54 29.64 -35.38
C THR A 480 -11.72 28.48 -35.88
N GLN A 481 -11.15 27.66 -34.99
CA GLN A 481 -10.37 26.46 -35.33
C GLN A 481 -11.22 25.19 -35.13
N PRO A 482 -11.06 24.19 -36.00
CA PRO A 482 -11.62 22.88 -35.76
C PRO A 482 -10.86 22.21 -34.60
N LEU A 483 -11.55 21.28 -33.90
CA LEU A 483 -10.93 20.46 -32.85
C LEU A 483 -11.03 18.98 -33.20
N GLU A 484 -10.08 18.20 -32.73
CA GLU A 484 -10.10 16.74 -32.84
C GLU A 484 -9.98 16.10 -31.49
N LEU A 485 -10.88 15.15 -31.22
CA LEU A 485 -10.97 14.41 -29.97
C LEU A 485 -10.77 12.92 -30.25
N SER A 486 -9.76 12.30 -29.67
CA SER A 486 -9.67 10.85 -29.58
C SER A 486 -10.64 10.39 -28.51
N VAL A 487 -11.59 9.53 -28.85
CA VAL A 487 -12.65 9.04 -27.93
C VAL A 487 -12.25 7.70 -27.30
N ALA A 488 -11.53 6.88 -28.07
CA ALA A 488 -11.06 5.57 -27.62
C ALA A 488 -9.78 5.20 -28.39
N LYS A 489 -9.00 4.25 -27.84
CA LYS A 489 -7.76 3.81 -28.49
C LYS A 489 -7.44 2.36 -28.14
N PHE A 490 -7.04 1.58 -29.16
CA PHE A 490 -6.30 0.33 -29.01
C PHE A 490 -4.94 0.45 -29.69
N GLN A 491 -3.98 -0.39 -29.32
CA GLN A 491 -2.66 -0.40 -29.99
C GLN A 491 -2.77 -0.84 -31.47
N LYS A 492 -3.66 -1.78 -31.74
CA LYS A 492 -4.01 -2.25 -33.09
C LYS A 492 -5.50 -2.53 -33.17
N ILE A 493 -6.10 -2.22 -34.29
CA ILE A 493 -7.53 -2.43 -34.54
C ILE A 493 -7.79 -3.57 -35.53
N GLY A 494 -8.90 -4.27 -35.32
CA GLY A 494 -9.35 -5.39 -36.16
C GLY A 494 -10.02 -4.95 -37.44
N SER A 495 -10.19 -5.94 -38.32
CA SER A 495 -10.82 -5.74 -39.63
C SER A 495 -12.31 -5.40 -39.57
N ASP A 496 -12.96 -5.61 -38.44
CA ASP A 496 -14.36 -5.27 -38.18
C ASP A 496 -14.56 -3.85 -37.59
N SER A 497 -13.47 -3.11 -37.37
CA SER A 497 -13.52 -1.69 -37.02
C SER A 497 -14.10 -0.84 -38.15
N GLY A 498 -14.90 0.18 -37.82
CA GLY A 498 -15.50 1.04 -38.82
C GLY A 498 -16.64 1.92 -38.34
N ILE A 499 -17.25 2.64 -39.24
CA ILE A 499 -18.44 3.47 -39.03
C ILE A 499 -19.67 2.72 -39.51
N TYR A 500 -20.75 2.67 -38.75
CA TYR A 500 -21.96 1.90 -39.01
C TYR A 500 -23.20 2.79 -38.92
N GLU A 501 -24.07 2.76 -39.94
CA GLU A 501 -25.36 3.43 -39.96
C GLU A 501 -26.49 2.55 -39.44
N PHE A 502 -27.55 3.17 -38.88
CA PHE A 502 -28.65 2.45 -38.24
C PHE A 502 -29.71 1.89 -39.18
N ASN A 503 -29.74 2.33 -40.44
CA ASN A 503 -30.86 2.02 -41.35
C ASN A 503 -30.73 0.71 -42.16
N GLY A 504 -30.01 -0.29 -41.63
CA GLY A 504 -30.05 -1.68 -42.13
C GLY A 504 -29.21 -1.99 -43.35
N SER A 505 -28.60 -1.03 -43.98
CA SER A 505 -27.61 -1.22 -45.05
C SER A 505 -26.24 -0.85 -44.51
N SER A 506 -25.34 -1.81 -44.41
CA SER A 506 -24.03 -1.70 -43.78
C SER A 506 -22.98 -1.04 -44.65
N PRO A 507 -22.77 0.26 -44.68
CA PRO A 507 -21.48 0.73 -45.15
C PRO A 507 -20.51 0.68 -43.96
N LYS A 508 -19.54 -0.19 -44.07
CA LYS A 508 -18.33 -0.16 -43.27
C LYS A 508 -17.39 0.84 -43.96
N SER A 509 -17.18 2.01 -43.33
CA SER A 509 -16.20 3.02 -43.77
C SER A 509 -15.32 3.38 -42.58
N LEU A 510 -14.10 3.85 -42.84
CA LEU A 510 -13.21 4.37 -41.79
C LEU A 510 -13.51 5.83 -41.45
N ARG A 511 -14.38 6.50 -42.21
CA ARG A 511 -14.78 7.91 -42.01
C ARG A 511 -16.22 8.13 -42.41
N GLY A 512 -16.98 8.82 -41.55
CA GLY A 512 -18.37 9.14 -41.85
C GLY A 512 -18.98 10.14 -40.86
N PRO A 513 -20.23 10.62 -41.14
CA PRO A 513 -20.90 11.57 -40.28
C PRO A 513 -21.15 10.94 -38.90
N ALA A 514 -21.06 11.77 -37.86
CA ALA A 514 -21.40 11.31 -36.50
C ALA A 514 -22.91 11.30 -36.24
N LYS A 515 -23.66 12.05 -37.03
CA LYS A 515 -25.13 12.11 -36.97
C LYS A 515 -25.72 10.75 -37.40
N ASP A 516 -26.51 10.16 -36.52
CA ASP A 516 -27.19 8.85 -36.74
C ASP A 516 -26.26 7.67 -37.03
N CYS A 517 -24.97 7.83 -36.87
CA CYS A 517 -23.97 6.79 -37.04
C CYS A 517 -23.28 6.45 -35.71
N SER A 518 -22.94 5.17 -35.54
CA SER A 518 -22.05 4.68 -34.48
C SER A 518 -20.73 4.26 -35.06
N ALA A 519 -19.68 4.47 -34.29
CA ALA A 519 -18.34 4.02 -34.63
C ALA A 519 -17.90 2.89 -33.68
N ILE A 520 -17.23 1.89 -34.22
CA ILE A 520 -16.67 0.77 -33.45
C ILE A 520 -15.20 0.58 -33.79
N ILE A 521 -14.39 0.37 -32.78
CA ILE A 521 -13.05 -0.17 -32.92
C ILE A 521 -12.96 -1.49 -32.17
N THR A 522 -12.34 -2.46 -32.80
CA THR A 522 -12.12 -3.80 -32.24
C THR A 522 -10.64 -4.00 -32.04
N GLU A 523 -10.25 -4.37 -30.84
CA GLU A 523 -8.87 -4.68 -30.51
C GLU A 523 -8.43 -5.93 -31.31
N ILE A 524 -7.29 -5.84 -31.99
CA ILE A 524 -6.52 -7.04 -32.28
C ILE A 524 -5.70 -7.28 -31.04
N PRO A 525 -6.04 -8.31 -30.22
CA PRO A 525 -5.18 -8.67 -29.11
C PRO A 525 -3.77 -8.87 -29.70
N PRO A 526 -2.74 -8.39 -29.03
CA PRO A 526 -1.38 -8.70 -29.46
C PRO A 526 -1.35 -10.20 -29.65
N LYS A 527 -0.99 -10.68 -30.87
CA LYS A 527 -0.74 -12.11 -31.07
C LYS A 527 0.13 -12.49 -29.90
N THR A 528 -0.40 -13.29 -28.99
CA THR A 528 0.27 -13.63 -27.75
C THR A 528 1.51 -14.41 -28.15
N LYS A 529 2.60 -13.67 -28.37
CA LYS A 529 3.95 -14.24 -28.50
C LYS A 529 4.39 -14.84 -27.17
N SER A 530 3.55 -14.72 -26.15
CA SER A 530 3.78 -15.25 -24.82
C SER A 530 2.90 -16.46 -24.55
N ALA A 531 3.51 -17.59 -24.35
CA ALA A 531 2.83 -18.78 -23.83
C ALA A 531 3.04 -18.84 -22.31
N VAL A 532 2.00 -19.26 -21.58
CA VAL A 532 2.07 -19.49 -20.13
C VAL A 532 1.82 -20.99 -19.88
N GLU A 533 2.80 -21.65 -19.28
CA GLU A 533 2.70 -23.07 -18.91
C GLU A 533 2.66 -23.19 -17.38
N SER A 534 1.48 -23.35 -16.83
CA SER A 534 1.28 -23.45 -15.37
C SER A 534 1.32 -24.90 -14.87
N LYS A 535 0.83 -25.87 -15.67
CA LYS A 535 0.74 -27.28 -15.27
C LYS A 535 2.11 -27.93 -15.12
N ARG A 536 3.08 -27.54 -15.95
CA ARG A 536 4.46 -28.05 -15.97
C ARG A 536 5.47 -27.04 -15.39
N ALA A 537 5.00 -26.00 -14.70
CA ALA A 537 5.85 -24.89 -14.26
C ALA A 537 7.11 -25.34 -13.47
N ARG A 538 7.00 -26.35 -12.63
CA ARG A 538 8.13 -26.91 -11.88
C ARG A 538 9.14 -27.62 -12.77
N GLU A 539 8.67 -28.34 -13.79
CA GLU A 539 9.53 -29.06 -14.74
C GLU A 539 10.25 -28.10 -15.68
N LEU A 540 9.61 -26.99 -16.06
CA LEU A 540 10.12 -26.00 -16.99
C LEU A 540 10.88 -24.85 -16.32
N ASP A 541 11.10 -24.92 -15.00
CA ASP A 541 11.79 -23.84 -14.26
C ASP A 541 13.22 -23.62 -14.77
N LEU A 542 13.55 -22.36 -15.05
CA LEU A 542 14.81 -21.94 -15.67
C LEU A 542 16.02 -22.13 -14.76
N GLY A 543 15.86 -22.34 -13.47
CA GLY A 543 16.93 -22.54 -12.50
C GLY A 543 17.18 -24.00 -12.13
N THR A 544 16.51 -24.95 -12.78
CA THR A 544 16.72 -26.38 -12.56
C THR A 544 18.07 -26.79 -13.14
N THR A 545 18.87 -27.48 -12.35
CA THR A 545 20.19 -27.99 -12.77
C THR A 545 20.06 -29.13 -13.81
N GLU A 546 21.15 -29.42 -14.51
CA GLU A 546 21.19 -30.38 -15.61
C GLU A 546 20.17 -30.04 -16.71
N ARG A 547 20.16 -28.75 -17.09
CA ARG A 547 19.26 -28.21 -18.13
C ARG A 547 19.99 -27.39 -19.16
N THR A 548 19.55 -27.50 -20.40
CA THR A 548 19.94 -26.61 -21.50
C THR A 548 18.68 -26.03 -22.13
N ILE A 549 18.60 -24.71 -22.16
CA ILE A 549 17.46 -23.94 -22.63
C ILE A 549 17.92 -23.11 -23.82
N LEU A 550 17.23 -23.23 -24.95
CA LEU A 550 17.49 -22.47 -26.16
C LEU A 550 16.27 -21.65 -26.55
N VAL A 551 16.50 -20.44 -27.02
CA VAL A 551 15.47 -19.53 -27.51
C VAL A 551 15.92 -18.92 -28.84
N GLN A 552 15.16 -19.14 -29.89
CA GLN A 552 15.38 -18.45 -31.17
C GLN A 552 14.53 -17.15 -31.18
N PHE A 553 15.17 -16.04 -31.49
CA PHE A 553 14.52 -14.75 -31.52
C PHE A 553 15.11 -13.81 -32.57
N ARG A 554 14.35 -12.77 -32.93
CA ARG A 554 14.85 -11.60 -33.70
C ARG A 554 14.19 -10.34 -33.18
N THR A 555 14.99 -9.27 -33.08
CA THR A 555 14.50 -7.98 -32.56
C THR A 555 15.43 -6.83 -32.98
N SER A 556 14.91 -5.60 -32.96
CA SER A 556 15.69 -4.35 -32.92
C SER A 556 15.57 -3.63 -31.56
N LYS A 557 14.84 -4.24 -30.63
CA LYS A 557 14.47 -3.67 -29.32
C LYS A 557 15.03 -4.52 -28.17
N THR A 558 14.48 -4.30 -26.98
CA THR A 558 14.78 -5.06 -25.74
C THR A 558 13.55 -5.81 -25.26
N GLY A 559 13.65 -6.53 -24.15
CA GLY A 559 12.53 -7.22 -23.50
C GLY A 559 12.84 -8.64 -23.09
N THR A 560 11.86 -9.28 -22.46
CA THR A 560 11.96 -10.62 -21.89
C THR A 560 11.75 -11.71 -22.92
N LEU A 561 12.72 -12.61 -23.10
CA LEU A 561 12.59 -13.79 -23.94
C LEU A 561 11.78 -14.89 -23.27
N ILE A 562 12.19 -15.28 -22.06
CA ILE A 562 11.50 -16.31 -21.24
C ILE A 562 11.63 -15.99 -19.75
N SER A 563 10.71 -16.49 -18.95
CA SER A 563 10.76 -16.32 -17.50
C SER A 563 10.13 -17.48 -16.74
N SER A 564 10.56 -17.66 -15.48
CA SER A 564 9.89 -18.45 -14.42
C SER A 564 9.62 -17.50 -13.26
N ALA A 565 8.39 -16.99 -13.16
CA ALA A 565 8.02 -15.89 -12.29
C ALA A 565 6.55 -16.00 -11.84
N PRO A 566 6.07 -15.19 -10.87
CA PRO A 566 4.64 -15.14 -10.54
C PRO A 566 3.77 -14.95 -11.78
N PRO A 567 2.54 -15.45 -11.82
CA PRO A 567 1.64 -15.31 -12.97
C PRO A 567 1.48 -13.84 -13.41
N THR A 568 1.30 -12.94 -12.46
CA THR A 568 1.19 -11.48 -12.64
C THR A 568 1.70 -10.74 -11.41
N GLY A 569 1.82 -9.40 -11.47
CA GLY A 569 2.07 -8.55 -10.33
C GLY A 569 3.55 -8.26 -10.08
N LYS A 570 4.03 -8.42 -8.84
CA LYS A 570 5.40 -8.06 -8.48
C LYS A 570 6.40 -9.16 -8.76
N TRP A 571 7.59 -8.76 -9.20
CA TRP A 571 8.75 -9.63 -9.22
C TRP A 571 9.09 -10.11 -7.81
N THR A 572 9.43 -11.38 -7.65
CA THR A 572 9.65 -12.00 -6.34
C THR A 572 11.05 -12.62 -6.24
N PRO A 573 11.55 -12.86 -5.01
CA PRO A 573 12.82 -13.57 -4.81
C PRO A 573 12.85 -14.90 -5.57
N ASN A 574 14.00 -15.21 -6.17
CA ASN A 574 14.24 -16.40 -7.01
C ASN A 574 13.35 -16.49 -8.26
N GLY A 575 12.68 -15.42 -8.68
CA GLY A 575 12.14 -15.29 -10.02
C GLY A 575 13.29 -15.33 -11.03
N LYS A 576 13.11 -16.00 -12.16
CA LYS A 576 14.17 -16.21 -13.15
C LYS A 576 13.73 -15.68 -14.49
N THR A 577 14.63 -15.01 -15.21
CA THR A 577 14.31 -14.48 -16.53
C THR A 577 15.54 -14.36 -17.41
N LEU A 578 15.37 -14.65 -18.69
CA LEU A 578 16.31 -14.37 -19.77
C LEU A 578 15.77 -13.23 -20.61
N PHE A 579 16.51 -12.11 -20.69
CA PHE A 579 16.04 -10.90 -21.36
C PHE A 579 17.17 -10.11 -21.99
N LEU A 580 16.83 -9.18 -22.87
CA LEU A 580 17.73 -8.20 -23.48
C LEU A 580 17.58 -6.86 -22.77
N ARG A 581 18.71 -6.27 -22.36
CA ARG A 581 18.78 -4.91 -21.82
C ARG A 581 20.00 -4.19 -22.39
N ASN A 582 19.75 -3.04 -23.00
CA ASN A 582 20.80 -2.32 -23.76
C ASN A 582 21.41 -3.26 -24.82
N ASP A 583 22.72 -3.46 -24.79
CA ASP A 583 23.48 -4.34 -25.68
C ASP A 583 23.90 -5.63 -24.99
N GLU A 584 23.18 -6.05 -23.96
CA GLU A 584 23.49 -7.25 -23.18
C GLU A 584 22.37 -8.27 -23.21
N LEU A 585 22.73 -9.54 -23.36
CA LEU A 585 21.86 -10.66 -23.00
C LEU A 585 22.10 -10.94 -21.51
N VAL A 586 21.00 -11.05 -20.75
CA VAL A 586 21.02 -11.16 -19.29
C VAL A 586 20.17 -12.34 -18.84
N PHE A 587 20.73 -13.22 -18.04
CA PHE A 587 20.00 -14.21 -17.26
C PHE A 587 20.04 -13.81 -15.79
N ASP A 588 18.87 -13.45 -15.25
CA ASP A 588 18.70 -12.92 -13.89
C ASP A 588 17.98 -13.93 -13.01
N ILE A 589 18.42 -14.01 -11.75
CA ILE A 589 17.71 -14.68 -10.66
C ILE A 589 17.47 -13.65 -9.57
N GLY A 590 16.22 -13.31 -9.35
CA GLY A 590 15.77 -12.26 -8.44
C GLY A 590 16.40 -12.35 -7.04
N TRP A 591 16.98 -11.25 -6.58
CA TRP A 591 17.75 -11.10 -5.33
C TRP A 591 19.02 -11.98 -5.20
N VAL A 592 19.37 -12.73 -6.25
CA VAL A 592 20.62 -13.51 -6.32
C VAL A 592 21.64 -12.83 -7.22
N GLY A 593 21.15 -12.14 -8.27
CA GLY A 593 21.95 -11.39 -9.22
C GLY A 593 21.83 -11.89 -10.65
N ALA A 594 22.68 -11.37 -11.53
CA ALA A 594 22.60 -11.63 -12.96
C ALA A 594 23.89 -12.23 -13.52
N LEU A 595 23.73 -13.06 -14.55
CA LEU A 595 24.76 -13.51 -15.48
C LEU A 595 24.53 -12.76 -16.79
N ARG A 596 25.50 -11.98 -17.28
CA ARG A 596 25.32 -11.09 -18.41
C ARG A 596 26.53 -11.00 -19.31
N GLY A 597 26.29 -10.74 -20.58
CA GLY A 597 27.35 -10.51 -21.54
C GLY A 597 26.87 -9.68 -22.75
N LYS A 598 27.79 -8.91 -23.30
CA LYS A 598 27.52 -8.10 -24.49
C LYS A 598 27.23 -8.99 -25.69
N ALA A 599 26.15 -8.69 -26.40
CA ALA A 599 25.71 -9.40 -27.58
C ALA A 599 25.04 -8.42 -28.56
N ASP A 600 25.59 -8.31 -29.76
CA ASP A 600 25.00 -7.52 -30.83
C ASP A 600 23.92 -8.36 -31.54
N VAL A 601 22.71 -8.37 -30.96
CA VAL A 601 21.57 -9.20 -31.38
C VAL A 601 20.32 -8.40 -31.66
N ARG A 602 20.45 -7.05 -31.73
CA ARG A 602 19.34 -6.14 -32.06
C ARG A 602 19.39 -5.64 -33.51
N ASP A 603 19.90 -6.46 -34.39
CA ASP A 603 20.10 -6.15 -35.82
C ASP A 603 18.92 -6.58 -36.70
N GLY A 604 17.83 -7.11 -36.09
CA GLY A 604 16.65 -7.60 -36.81
C GLY A 604 16.80 -8.97 -37.45
N LYS A 605 17.95 -9.65 -37.24
CA LYS A 605 18.18 -11.03 -37.72
C LYS A 605 17.82 -12.05 -36.65
N TRP A 606 17.74 -13.29 -37.09
CA TRP A 606 17.52 -14.43 -36.18
C TRP A 606 18.80 -14.78 -35.41
N HIS A 607 18.67 -14.82 -34.07
CA HIS A 607 19.70 -15.24 -33.13
C HIS A 607 19.18 -16.36 -32.24
N ILE A 608 20.10 -17.10 -31.62
CA ILE A 608 19.77 -18.11 -30.64
C ILE A 608 20.51 -17.81 -29.33
N ALA A 609 19.74 -17.51 -28.29
CA ALA A 609 20.23 -17.46 -26.94
C ALA A 609 20.19 -18.86 -26.32
N ALA A 610 21.18 -19.20 -25.50
CA ALA A 610 21.19 -20.41 -24.73
C ALA A 610 21.63 -20.18 -23.28
N VAL A 611 20.93 -20.84 -22.34
CA VAL A 611 21.30 -20.94 -20.94
C VAL A 611 21.55 -22.41 -20.61
N VAL A 612 22.77 -22.70 -20.16
CA VAL A 612 23.15 -24.05 -19.71
C VAL A 612 23.33 -24.02 -18.19
N VAL A 613 22.44 -24.67 -17.47
CA VAL A 613 22.40 -24.72 -16.01
C VAL A 613 22.97 -26.05 -15.54
N GLY A 614 24.21 -26.06 -15.07
CA GLY A 614 24.85 -27.21 -14.45
C GLY A 614 24.83 -27.14 -12.92
N ASN A 615 25.25 -28.20 -12.28
CA ASN A 615 25.36 -28.24 -10.81
C ASN A 615 26.44 -27.26 -10.28
N ASP A 616 27.57 -27.16 -10.97
CA ASP A 616 28.69 -26.32 -10.54
C ASP A 616 28.60 -24.88 -11.10
N LYS A 617 28.09 -24.75 -12.35
CA LYS A 617 28.12 -23.47 -13.07
C LYS A 617 26.94 -23.31 -14.01
N THR A 618 26.54 -22.06 -14.21
CA THR A 618 25.60 -21.65 -15.27
C THR A 618 26.37 -20.86 -16.33
N GLN A 619 26.08 -21.15 -17.60
CA GLN A 619 26.72 -20.53 -18.76
C GLN A 619 25.68 -19.90 -19.68
N LEU A 620 26.03 -18.72 -20.22
CA LEU A 620 25.18 -17.95 -21.15
C LEU A 620 25.84 -17.89 -22.51
N PHE A 621 25.09 -18.19 -23.57
CA PHE A 621 25.59 -18.18 -24.95
C PHE A 621 24.64 -17.38 -25.85
N VAL A 622 25.21 -16.88 -26.94
CA VAL A 622 24.46 -16.42 -28.12
C VAL A 622 25.13 -16.97 -29.39
N ASP A 623 24.34 -17.52 -30.28
CA ASP A 623 24.79 -18.14 -31.56
C ASP A 623 25.99 -19.12 -31.38
N GLY A 624 25.94 -19.86 -30.27
CA GLY A 624 26.97 -20.83 -29.91
C GLY A 624 28.23 -20.21 -29.26
N LYS A 625 28.35 -18.88 -29.19
CA LYS A 625 29.46 -18.19 -28.56
C LYS A 625 29.20 -18.00 -27.06
N LEU A 626 30.13 -18.42 -26.20
CA LEU A 626 30.06 -18.21 -24.75
C LEU A 626 30.18 -16.70 -24.45
N LEU A 627 29.19 -16.14 -23.75
CA LEU A 627 29.17 -14.77 -23.27
C LEU A 627 29.66 -14.65 -21.84
N ALA A 628 29.17 -15.53 -20.96
CA ALA A 628 29.52 -15.46 -19.55
C ALA A 628 29.34 -16.81 -18.85
N THR A 629 30.06 -16.98 -17.72
CA THR A 629 29.95 -18.12 -16.83
C THR A 629 29.90 -17.64 -15.38
N ARG A 630 29.07 -18.26 -14.55
CA ARG A 630 29.02 -18.00 -13.10
C ARG A 630 28.89 -19.31 -12.33
N GLN A 631 29.68 -19.46 -11.27
CA GLN A 631 29.66 -20.63 -10.40
C GLN A 631 28.43 -20.61 -9.50
N GLU A 632 27.88 -21.78 -9.21
CA GLU A 632 26.75 -22.00 -8.30
C GLU A 632 25.54 -21.06 -8.55
N PHE A 633 25.30 -20.71 -9.81
CA PHE A 633 24.27 -19.77 -10.21
C PHE A 633 23.02 -20.49 -10.69
N HIS A 634 22.33 -21.11 -9.76
CA HIS A 634 21.03 -21.76 -9.94
C HIS A 634 20.20 -21.65 -8.66
N ARG A 635 18.89 -21.82 -8.75
CA ARG A 635 17.98 -21.82 -7.60
C ARG A 635 16.80 -22.77 -7.88
N PRO A 636 16.29 -23.47 -6.86
CA PRO A 636 15.15 -24.35 -7.03
C PRO A 636 13.90 -23.59 -7.47
N HIS A 637 12.90 -24.33 -7.94
CA HIS A 637 11.60 -23.81 -8.32
C HIS A 637 10.90 -23.19 -7.09
N VAL A 638 10.19 -22.09 -7.34
CA VAL A 638 9.35 -21.43 -6.33
C VAL A 638 7.89 -21.75 -6.59
N ASN A 639 7.21 -22.30 -5.61
CA ASN A 639 5.77 -22.61 -5.73
C ASN A 639 4.98 -21.35 -6.08
N GLY A 640 4.10 -21.48 -7.08
CA GLY A 640 3.32 -20.36 -7.60
C GLY A 640 3.99 -19.58 -8.75
N HIS A 641 5.26 -19.87 -9.08
CA HIS A 641 5.85 -19.37 -10.31
C HIS A 641 5.40 -20.22 -11.49
N VAL A 642 5.21 -19.58 -12.64
CA VAL A 642 4.85 -20.22 -13.91
C VAL A 642 5.90 -19.92 -14.96
N PHE A 643 6.08 -20.82 -15.90
CA PHE A 643 6.94 -20.62 -17.06
C PHE A 643 6.24 -19.76 -18.11
N LYS A 644 6.92 -18.75 -18.63
CA LYS A 644 6.37 -17.81 -19.63
C LYS A 644 7.37 -17.51 -20.73
N ILE A 645 6.85 -17.30 -21.93
CA ILE A 645 7.60 -16.92 -23.12
C ILE A 645 7.20 -15.49 -23.52
N GLY A 646 8.16 -14.64 -23.79
CA GLY A 646 7.94 -13.25 -24.27
C GLY A 646 7.64 -12.22 -23.20
N SER A 647 7.46 -12.63 -21.93
CA SER A 647 7.11 -11.72 -20.85
C SER A 647 7.48 -12.27 -19.48
N THR A 648 7.64 -11.39 -18.49
CA THR A 648 7.54 -11.79 -17.07
C THR A 648 6.11 -11.64 -16.53
N ALA A 649 5.29 -10.84 -17.17
CA ALA A 649 3.98 -10.36 -16.69
C ALA A 649 4.05 -9.79 -15.26
N THR A 650 5.19 -9.24 -14.87
CA THR A 650 5.44 -8.61 -13.58
C THR A 650 6.03 -7.21 -13.78
N ASP A 651 6.25 -6.49 -12.70
CA ASP A 651 6.89 -5.17 -12.70
C ASP A 651 8.39 -5.18 -13.05
N PHE A 652 8.93 -6.32 -13.45
CA PHE A 652 10.34 -6.48 -13.86
C PHE A 652 10.44 -7.02 -15.29
N GLY A 653 11.30 -6.41 -16.10
CA GLY A 653 11.82 -6.99 -17.35
C GLY A 653 11.02 -6.69 -18.59
N GLY A 654 9.96 -5.98 -18.65
CA GLY A 654 9.20 -5.61 -19.88
C GLY A 654 8.88 -6.77 -20.86
N ASP A 655 7.87 -6.60 -21.67
CA ASP A 655 7.52 -7.57 -22.72
C ASP A 655 8.52 -7.55 -23.86
N PHE A 656 8.66 -8.67 -24.57
CA PHE A 656 9.58 -8.77 -25.68
C PHE A 656 9.02 -8.09 -26.94
N GLU A 657 9.74 -7.09 -27.41
CA GLU A 657 9.43 -6.41 -28.66
C GLU A 657 10.24 -7.01 -29.82
N GLY A 658 9.72 -8.08 -30.40
CA GLY A 658 10.38 -8.81 -31.48
C GLY A 658 9.66 -10.11 -31.81
N ASP A 659 10.29 -11.01 -32.53
CA ASP A 659 9.77 -12.34 -32.85
C ASP A 659 10.53 -13.41 -32.07
N ILE A 660 9.83 -14.33 -31.44
CA ILE A 660 10.38 -15.56 -30.87
C ILE A 660 9.97 -16.70 -31.78
N GLY A 661 10.92 -17.34 -32.45
CA GLY A 661 10.65 -18.43 -33.39
C GLY A 661 10.24 -19.70 -32.67
N TRP A 662 11.08 -20.14 -31.74
CA TRP A 662 10.84 -21.32 -30.92
C TRP A 662 11.61 -21.25 -29.59
N VAL A 663 11.15 -22.05 -28.62
CA VAL A 663 11.80 -22.30 -27.33
C VAL A 663 11.94 -23.80 -27.14
N ARG A 664 13.15 -24.27 -26.82
CA ARG A 664 13.46 -25.69 -26.60
C ARG A 664 14.16 -25.88 -25.26
N ILE A 665 13.72 -26.87 -24.50
CA ILE A 665 14.35 -27.24 -23.22
C ILE A 665 14.77 -28.70 -23.28
N TYR A 666 16.04 -28.95 -22.99
CA TYR A 666 16.67 -30.26 -22.98
C TYR A 666 17.04 -30.68 -21.57
N GLN A 667 16.88 -31.94 -21.26
CA GLN A 667 17.39 -32.53 -20.03
C GLN A 667 18.86 -32.92 -20.23
N GLY A 668 19.72 -32.39 -19.40
CA GLY A 668 21.18 -32.56 -19.47
C GLY A 668 21.91 -31.33 -20.00
N ILE A 669 23.22 -31.35 -19.82
CA ILE A 669 24.12 -30.30 -20.23
C ILE A 669 24.58 -30.55 -21.68
N ILE A 670 24.34 -29.59 -22.54
CA ILE A 670 24.80 -29.57 -23.91
C ILE A 670 26.06 -28.69 -23.97
N SER A 671 27.11 -29.20 -24.54
CA SER A 671 28.39 -28.45 -24.64
C SER A 671 28.24 -27.28 -25.62
N GLY A 672 28.98 -26.18 -25.35
CA GLY A 672 29.01 -25.01 -26.24
C GLY A 672 29.43 -25.34 -27.69
N LYS A 673 30.17 -26.45 -27.91
CA LYS A 673 30.55 -26.91 -29.25
C LYS A 673 29.38 -27.53 -30.04
N GLU A 674 28.38 -28.07 -29.33
CA GLU A 674 27.21 -28.72 -29.91
C GLU A 674 26.04 -27.75 -30.16
N LEU A 675 25.99 -26.60 -29.42
CA LEU A 675 24.93 -25.59 -29.54
C LEU A 675 24.72 -25.07 -30.99
N PRO A 676 25.75 -24.79 -31.81
CA PRO A 676 25.54 -24.34 -33.18
C PRO A 676 24.85 -25.37 -34.08
N ALA A 677 25.09 -26.68 -33.88
CA ALA A 677 24.44 -27.76 -34.64
C ALA A 677 22.94 -27.85 -34.31
N LEU A 678 22.57 -27.64 -33.04
CA LEU A 678 21.17 -27.60 -32.61
C LEU A 678 20.45 -26.37 -33.16
N ALA A 679 21.13 -25.28 -33.32
CA ALA A 679 20.61 -24.05 -33.89
C ALA A 679 20.03 -24.25 -35.30
N VAL A 680 20.68 -25.10 -36.12
CA VAL A 680 20.26 -25.40 -37.50
C VAL A 680 19.47 -26.69 -37.62
N GLY A 681 18.93 -27.23 -36.52
CA GLY A 681 18.08 -28.42 -36.54
C GLY A 681 18.80 -29.75 -36.82
N LYS A 682 20.14 -29.77 -36.75
CA LYS A 682 20.93 -31.02 -36.88
C LYS A 682 21.13 -31.61 -35.48
N HIS A 683 20.50 -32.77 -35.27
CA HIS A 683 20.56 -33.51 -33.97
C HIS A 683 21.38 -34.81 -34.10
N PRO A 684 22.74 -34.77 -34.21
CA PRO A 684 23.46 -36.00 -34.50
C PRO A 684 23.42 -37.03 -33.38
N HIS A 685 23.27 -36.66 -32.11
CA HIS A 685 23.35 -37.60 -30.97
C HIS A 685 22.53 -37.17 -29.73
N LEU A 686 21.63 -36.18 -29.81
CA LEU A 686 20.90 -35.65 -28.69
C LEU A 686 19.46 -36.16 -28.60
N LYS A 687 19.02 -36.41 -27.36
CA LYS A 687 17.63 -36.69 -27.04
C LYS A 687 16.74 -35.57 -27.56
N GLN A 688 15.52 -35.87 -27.97
CA GLN A 688 14.46 -34.92 -28.28
C GLN A 688 14.34 -33.90 -27.09
N PRO A 689 14.03 -32.63 -27.37
CA PRO A 689 13.71 -31.69 -26.26
C PRO A 689 12.51 -32.25 -25.51
N PHE A 690 12.55 -32.19 -24.19
CA PHE A 690 11.39 -32.63 -23.42
C PHE A 690 10.29 -31.56 -23.38
N PHE A 691 10.60 -30.33 -23.81
CA PHE A 691 9.67 -29.25 -24.08
C PHE A 691 10.10 -28.51 -25.35
N GLU A 692 9.15 -28.32 -26.21
CA GLU A 692 9.29 -27.49 -27.43
C GLU A 692 8.03 -26.62 -27.56
N TRP A 693 8.23 -25.34 -27.80
CA TRP A 693 7.21 -24.41 -28.23
C TRP A 693 7.66 -23.77 -29.54
N ASN A 694 6.76 -23.68 -30.51
CA ASN A 694 7.04 -23.13 -31.84
C ASN A 694 5.95 -22.10 -32.19
N SER A 695 6.36 -20.88 -32.57
CA SER A 695 5.41 -19.83 -32.93
C SER A 695 4.60 -20.17 -34.21
N ALA A 696 5.14 -21.01 -35.10
CA ALA A 696 4.46 -21.41 -36.31
C ALA A 696 3.35 -22.42 -36.07
N GLU A 697 3.46 -23.28 -35.05
CA GLU A 697 2.42 -24.26 -34.65
C GLU A 697 1.31 -23.61 -33.82
N SER A 698 1.53 -22.43 -33.26
CA SER A 698 0.49 -21.65 -32.56
C SER A 698 -0.46 -20.91 -33.50
N THR A 699 -0.26 -21.01 -34.83
CA THR A 699 -1.04 -20.28 -35.86
C THR A 699 -2.24 -21.05 -36.45
N GLU A 700 -2.55 -22.26 -35.99
CA GLU A 700 -3.73 -23.00 -36.45
C GLU A 700 -5.09 -22.55 -35.86
N HIS A 701 -5.11 -21.45 -35.10
CA HIS A 701 -6.35 -20.78 -34.72
C HIS A 701 -6.34 -19.33 -35.16
N ASP A 702 -6.31 -19.08 -36.49
CA ASP A 702 -6.52 -17.77 -37.13
C ASP A 702 -8.00 -17.36 -37.21
N GLN A 703 -8.84 -17.80 -36.29
CA GLN A 703 -10.06 -17.08 -35.95
C GLN A 703 -9.69 -16.11 -34.81
N PRO A 704 -10.05 -14.82 -34.87
CA PRO A 704 -9.94 -13.96 -33.71
C PRO A 704 -10.64 -14.68 -32.56
N PRO A 705 -10.07 -14.72 -31.33
CA PRO A 705 -10.76 -15.36 -30.22
C PRO A 705 -12.17 -14.79 -30.16
N GLU A 706 -13.16 -15.60 -29.89
CA GLU A 706 -14.59 -15.21 -29.81
C GLU A 706 -14.80 -14.00 -28.87
N THR A 707 -13.81 -13.70 -28.05
CA THR A 707 -13.75 -12.59 -27.09
C THR A 707 -12.63 -11.61 -27.46
N SER A 708 -12.90 -10.62 -28.31
CA SER A 708 -12.04 -9.45 -28.52
C SER A 708 -12.67 -8.24 -27.84
N ASN A 709 -11.85 -7.42 -27.16
CA ASN A 709 -12.34 -6.14 -26.63
C ASN A 709 -12.82 -5.24 -27.77
N ARG A 710 -13.97 -4.64 -27.59
CA ARG A 710 -14.57 -3.69 -28.53
C ARG A 710 -14.99 -2.44 -27.80
N VAL A 711 -14.75 -1.30 -28.44
CA VAL A 711 -15.32 -0.04 -28.01
C VAL A 711 -16.24 0.45 -29.10
N VAL A 712 -17.49 0.73 -28.75
CA VAL A 712 -18.46 1.37 -29.61
C VAL A 712 -18.82 2.73 -29.07
N ALA A 713 -18.86 3.75 -29.93
CA ALA A 713 -19.19 5.11 -29.55
C ALA A 713 -20.34 5.67 -30.41
N ARG A 714 -21.16 6.52 -29.80
CA ARG A 714 -22.23 7.24 -30.46
C ARG A 714 -22.33 8.67 -29.93
N ALA A 715 -22.41 9.63 -30.85
CA ALA A 715 -22.64 11.03 -30.52
C ALA A 715 -24.11 11.41 -30.68
N ARG A 716 -24.60 12.28 -29.81
CA ARG A 716 -25.97 12.82 -29.78
C ARG A 716 -25.97 14.32 -29.50
N GLY A 717 -27.08 14.98 -29.75
CA GLY A 717 -27.22 16.43 -29.56
C GLY A 717 -26.85 17.22 -30.82
N ASP A 718 -26.06 18.28 -30.68
CA ASP A 718 -25.66 19.15 -31.80
C ASP A 718 -24.58 18.49 -32.65
N THR A 719 -24.95 17.42 -33.36
CA THR A 719 -24.04 16.57 -34.14
C THR A 719 -23.81 17.02 -35.59
N ASP A 720 -24.47 18.10 -36.05
CA ASP A 720 -24.34 18.59 -37.43
C ASP A 720 -22.87 18.98 -37.74
N GLY A 721 -22.33 18.35 -38.77
CA GLY A 721 -20.94 18.55 -39.24
C GLY A 721 -19.89 17.85 -38.38
N LEU A 722 -20.24 17.11 -37.33
CA LEU A 722 -19.33 16.22 -36.64
C LEU A 722 -19.01 14.99 -37.51
N LEU A 723 -17.76 14.55 -37.49
CA LEU A 723 -17.32 13.39 -38.27
C LEU A 723 -16.62 12.39 -37.35
N TRP A 724 -16.99 11.13 -37.51
CA TRP A 724 -16.20 10.00 -37.01
C TRP A 724 -15.08 9.64 -37.98
N GLU A 725 -13.93 9.28 -37.42
CA GLU A 725 -12.82 8.70 -38.16
C GLU A 725 -12.16 7.59 -37.35
N VAL A 726 -12.03 6.42 -37.96
CA VAL A 726 -11.25 5.30 -37.39
C VAL A 726 -9.85 5.38 -38.02
N HIS A 727 -8.86 5.70 -37.17
CA HIS A 727 -7.49 5.96 -37.61
C HIS A 727 -6.62 4.70 -37.54
N GLU A 728 -5.64 4.57 -38.44
CA GLU A 728 -4.75 3.41 -38.53
C GLU A 728 -3.88 3.18 -37.28
N ASP A 729 -3.64 4.24 -36.50
CA ASP A 729 -2.91 4.16 -35.23
C ASP A 729 -3.75 3.57 -34.06
N GLY A 730 -4.96 3.10 -34.35
CA GLY A 730 -5.86 2.48 -33.39
C GLY A 730 -6.81 3.42 -32.65
N ARG A 731 -6.88 4.69 -33.05
CA ARG A 731 -7.78 5.68 -32.44
C ARG A 731 -9.15 5.72 -33.13
N LEU A 732 -10.16 5.99 -32.31
CA LEU A 732 -11.46 6.48 -32.77
C LEU A 732 -11.55 7.97 -32.53
N LEU A 733 -11.63 8.75 -33.60
CA LEU A 733 -11.62 10.22 -33.58
C LEU A 733 -13.00 10.81 -33.83
N LEU A 734 -13.33 11.87 -33.09
CA LEU A 734 -14.43 12.78 -33.36
C LEU A 734 -13.87 14.13 -33.82
N LYS A 735 -14.15 14.52 -35.04
CA LYS A 735 -13.76 15.81 -35.63
C LYS A 735 -14.87 16.83 -35.48
N ILE A 736 -14.54 17.95 -34.85
CA ILE A 736 -15.48 19.01 -34.47
C ILE A 736 -15.15 20.27 -35.27
N PRO A 737 -16.01 20.68 -36.18
CA PRO A 737 -15.72 21.86 -37.03
C PRO A 737 -15.70 23.18 -36.24
N ALA A 738 -15.04 24.17 -36.80
CA ALA A 738 -15.21 25.55 -36.36
C ALA A 738 -16.68 25.96 -36.40
N GLY A 739 -17.09 26.85 -35.52
CA GLY A 739 -18.48 27.27 -35.46
C GLY A 739 -18.69 28.56 -34.68
N LYS A 740 -19.74 29.30 -35.04
CA LYS A 740 -20.12 30.56 -34.41
C LYS A 740 -21.12 30.38 -33.27
N LYS A 741 -21.62 29.15 -33.07
CA LYS A 741 -22.57 28.81 -31.99
C LYS A 741 -21.95 27.76 -31.08
N SER A 742 -22.35 27.77 -29.80
CA SER A 742 -22.05 26.68 -28.88
C SER A 742 -22.73 25.37 -29.29
N ARG A 743 -22.17 24.26 -28.90
CA ARG A 743 -22.71 22.91 -29.14
C ARG A 743 -22.84 22.15 -27.83
N ASP A 744 -23.96 21.49 -27.64
CA ASP A 744 -24.19 20.50 -26.59
C ASP A 744 -24.12 19.09 -27.20
N VAL A 745 -23.09 18.32 -26.89
CA VAL A 745 -22.85 16.99 -27.45
C VAL A 745 -22.70 15.97 -26.33
N GLN A 746 -23.38 14.86 -26.46
CA GLN A 746 -23.19 13.70 -25.60
C GLN A 746 -22.58 12.56 -26.41
N ILE A 747 -21.54 11.95 -25.85
CA ILE A 747 -20.82 10.83 -26.46
C ILE A 747 -20.91 9.65 -25.52
N ALA A 748 -21.75 8.67 -25.85
CA ALA A 748 -21.80 7.41 -25.14
C ALA A 748 -20.70 6.49 -25.68
N VAL A 749 -19.92 5.88 -24.78
CA VAL A 749 -18.81 4.99 -25.10
C VAL A 749 -18.97 3.70 -24.31
N LEU A 750 -19.15 2.58 -24.97
CA LEU A 750 -19.36 1.27 -24.39
C LEU A 750 -18.16 0.36 -24.68
N SER A 751 -17.54 -0.17 -23.63
CA SER A 751 -16.43 -1.11 -23.75
C SER A 751 -16.87 -2.52 -23.35
N SER A 752 -16.64 -3.53 -24.17
CA SER A 752 -17.09 -4.90 -23.91
C SER A 752 -16.46 -5.92 -24.88
N GLU A 753 -16.46 -7.20 -24.46
CA GLU A 753 -16.12 -8.36 -25.29
C GLU A 753 -17.32 -8.92 -26.09
N ASN A 754 -18.51 -8.35 -25.96
CA ASN A 754 -19.70 -8.78 -26.68
C ASN A 754 -19.56 -8.63 -28.19
N THR A 755 -20.40 -9.36 -28.96
CA THR A 755 -20.38 -9.29 -30.41
C THR A 755 -20.68 -7.90 -30.93
N ARG A 756 -20.12 -7.55 -32.08
CA ARG A 756 -20.32 -6.27 -32.76
C ARG A 756 -21.83 -5.91 -32.88
N GLU A 757 -22.64 -6.86 -33.33
CA GLU A 757 -24.07 -6.67 -33.60
C GLU A 757 -24.84 -6.35 -32.32
N LYS A 758 -24.47 -6.99 -31.20
CA LYS A 758 -25.07 -6.76 -29.91
C LYS A 758 -24.74 -5.36 -29.40
N LEU A 759 -23.45 -4.96 -29.51
CA LEU A 759 -22.98 -3.64 -29.08
C LEU A 759 -23.58 -2.51 -29.89
N LEU A 760 -23.69 -2.67 -31.22
CA LEU A 760 -24.29 -1.65 -32.10
C LEU A 760 -25.81 -1.50 -31.83
N ARG A 761 -26.52 -2.56 -31.44
CA ARG A 761 -27.93 -2.45 -30.99
C ARG A 761 -28.01 -1.74 -29.64
N GLU A 762 -27.23 -2.17 -28.69
CA GLU A 762 -27.23 -1.58 -27.36
C GLU A 762 -26.96 -0.07 -27.39
N ILE A 763 -25.88 0.38 -28.06
CA ILE A 763 -25.50 1.80 -28.12
C ILE A 763 -26.57 2.67 -28.83
N LYS A 764 -27.39 2.06 -29.72
CA LYS A 764 -28.52 2.72 -30.36
C LYS A 764 -29.65 3.02 -29.38
N ASP A 765 -29.94 2.06 -28.51
CA ASP A 765 -31.05 2.14 -27.55
C ASP A 765 -30.65 2.96 -26.31
N ILE A 766 -29.35 3.09 -26.06
CA ILE A 766 -28.82 3.96 -24.99
C ILE A 766 -29.17 5.41 -25.28
N GLY A 767 -29.92 5.99 -24.33
CA GLY A 767 -30.11 7.41 -24.23
C GLY A 767 -31.08 8.03 -25.24
N THR A 768 -32.35 7.79 -25.05
CA THR A 768 -33.43 8.56 -25.69
C THR A 768 -33.68 9.93 -25.00
N GLN A 769 -33.01 10.22 -23.89
CA GLN A 769 -33.19 11.46 -23.12
C GLN A 769 -32.56 12.68 -23.82
N ARG A 770 -33.15 13.83 -23.55
CA ARG A 770 -32.65 15.13 -24.05
C ARG A 770 -31.24 15.40 -23.52
N VAL A 771 -30.35 15.89 -24.39
CA VAL A 771 -28.98 16.28 -24.04
C VAL A 771 -28.99 17.32 -22.93
N THR A 772 -28.24 17.09 -21.88
CA THR A 772 -28.12 17.97 -20.72
C THR A 772 -27.23 19.17 -21.08
N ASN A 773 -27.73 20.38 -20.85
CA ASN A 773 -26.89 21.57 -20.96
C ASN A 773 -26.14 21.80 -19.66
N LEU A 774 -24.82 21.69 -19.69
CA LEU A 774 -23.96 21.80 -18.51
C LEU A 774 -23.91 23.22 -17.92
N THR A 775 -24.21 24.25 -18.71
CA THR A 775 -24.17 25.63 -18.23
C THR A 775 -25.19 25.91 -17.13
N THR A 776 -26.36 25.24 -17.15
CA THR A 776 -27.38 25.35 -16.12
C THR A 776 -26.98 24.77 -14.77
N LYS A 777 -26.02 23.86 -14.77
CA LYS A 777 -25.49 23.21 -13.55
C LYS A 777 -24.36 24.01 -12.88
N LEU A 778 -23.89 25.09 -13.49
CA LEU A 778 -22.84 25.94 -12.93
C LEU A 778 -23.36 26.95 -11.91
N GLU A 779 -24.67 27.19 -11.86
CA GLU A 779 -25.28 28.16 -10.95
C GLU A 779 -25.32 27.70 -9.48
N GLY A 780 -24.88 26.45 -9.24
CA GLY A 780 -24.85 25.85 -7.93
C GLY A 780 -26.20 25.22 -7.52
N ASN A 781 -26.16 24.43 -6.49
CA ASN A 781 -27.33 23.81 -5.88
C ASN A 781 -27.20 23.79 -4.33
N ALA A 782 -28.00 22.99 -3.66
CA ALA A 782 -28.01 22.87 -2.21
C ALA A 782 -26.61 22.47 -1.67
N ARG A 783 -26.33 22.86 -0.42
CA ARG A 783 -25.09 22.55 0.27
C ARG A 783 -24.86 21.04 0.32
N ARG A 784 -23.70 20.58 -0.18
CA ARG A 784 -23.38 19.15 -0.30
C ARG A 784 -23.22 18.45 1.05
N TRP A 785 -22.58 19.12 2.01
CA TRP A 785 -22.37 18.59 3.36
C TRP A 785 -23.13 19.46 4.36
N PRO A 786 -24.44 19.18 4.59
CA PRO A 786 -25.27 19.99 5.47
C PRO A 786 -24.96 19.76 6.95
N GLU A 787 -24.34 18.64 7.31
CA GLU A 787 -24.04 18.25 8.68
C GLU A 787 -23.02 19.21 9.32
N ALA A 788 -23.30 19.63 10.53
CA ALA A 788 -22.38 20.37 11.39
C ALA A 788 -21.91 19.47 12.53
N ILE A 789 -20.63 19.55 12.83
CA ILE A 789 -20.08 18.88 14.01
C ILE A 789 -19.97 19.92 15.11
N HIS A 790 -20.59 19.64 16.27
CA HIS A 790 -20.59 20.52 17.41
C HIS A 790 -19.50 20.07 18.39
N VAL A 791 -18.65 21.01 18.82
CA VAL A 791 -17.65 20.80 19.86
C VAL A 791 -17.72 21.93 20.89
N ARG A 792 -17.30 21.63 22.12
CA ARG A 792 -17.16 22.61 23.17
C ARG A 792 -15.68 22.93 23.35
N GLY A 793 -15.34 24.20 23.25
CA GLY A 793 -13.99 24.70 23.53
C GLY A 793 -13.74 24.82 25.02
N ARG A 794 -12.51 25.13 25.35
CA ARG A 794 -12.04 25.34 26.71
C ARG A 794 -11.37 26.70 26.80
N GLN A 795 -11.84 27.55 27.70
CA GLN A 795 -11.18 28.82 28.00
C GLN A 795 -9.93 28.56 28.86
N GLY A 796 -8.85 29.23 28.52
CA GLY A 796 -7.64 29.23 29.29
C GLY A 796 -7.75 30.10 30.52
N THR A 797 -6.97 29.81 31.56
CA THR A 797 -6.76 30.72 32.69
C THR A 797 -5.64 31.68 32.33
N ASP A 798 -5.76 32.94 32.83
CA ASP A 798 -4.70 33.94 32.64
C ASP A 798 -3.44 33.51 33.41
N ILE A 799 -2.33 33.33 32.68
CA ILE A 799 -1.03 33.03 33.22
C ILE A 799 -0.07 34.11 32.71
N ASN A 800 0.38 34.98 33.57
CA ASN A 800 1.33 36.08 33.23
C ASN A 800 0.84 36.99 32.08
N GLY A 801 -0.47 37.27 32.00
CA GLY A 801 -1.06 38.13 30.98
C GLY A 801 -1.43 37.46 29.69
N TYR A 802 -1.37 36.12 29.67
CA TYR A 802 -1.80 35.30 28.50
C TYR A 802 -2.82 34.26 28.94
N ALA A 803 -3.90 34.09 28.16
CA ALA A 803 -4.82 32.98 28.29
C ALA A 803 -4.79 32.18 26.99
N LEU A 804 -4.76 30.85 27.08
CA LEU A 804 -4.77 29.94 25.91
C LEU A 804 -6.13 29.27 25.82
N ASP A 805 -6.96 29.74 24.92
CA ASP A 805 -8.24 29.10 24.60
C ASP A 805 -8.01 27.94 23.65
N THR A 806 -8.73 26.84 23.85
CA THR A 806 -8.58 25.64 23.04
C THR A 806 -9.88 25.33 22.29
N ILE A 807 -9.78 25.20 20.97
CA ILE A 807 -10.85 24.70 20.11
C ILE A 807 -10.53 23.26 19.72
N PRO A 808 -11.29 22.26 20.20
CA PRO A 808 -11.04 20.87 19.85
C PRO A 808 -11.23 20.59 18.35
N ILE A 809 -10.35 19.77 17.79
CA ILE A 809 -10.52 19.24 16.42
C ILE A 809 -11.40 17.99 16.50
N PRO A 810 -12.53 17.91 15.78
CA PRO A 810 -13.42 16.75 15.80
C PRO A 810 -12.84 15.58 14.99
N PHE A 811 -11.89 14.85 15.58
CA PHE A 811 -11.29 13.67 14.92
C PHE A 811 -12.30 12.57 14.62
N SER A 812 -13.32 12.39 15.47
CA SER A 812 -14.50 11.59 15.15
C SER A 812 -15.47 12.41 14.33
N ASN A 813 -15.66 12.08 13.07
CA ASN A 813 -16.49 12.83 12.15
C ASN A 813 -17.21 11.91 11.14
N PRO A 814 -18.36 12.34 10.55
CA PRO A 814 -19.17 11.51 9.66
C PRO A 814 -18.43 11.06 8.38
N TRP A 815 -17.38 11.77 7.99
CA TRP A 815 -16.66 11.56 6.73
C TRP A 815 -15.43 10.68 6.90
N ASN A 816 -15.13 10.18 8.12
CA ASN A 816 -13.92 9.41 8.46
C ASN A 816 -12.63 10.08 8.01
N THR A 817 -12.62 11.42 8.00
CA THR A 817 -11.45 12.18 7.60
C THR A 817 -10.49 12.35 8.77
N TRP A 818 -9.22 12.19 8.50
CA TRP A 818 -8.20 12.52 9.47
C TRP A 818 -7.88 14.01 9.39
N MET A 819 -8.42 14.78 10.31
CA MET A 819 -8.34 16.24 10.31
C MET A 819 -6.94 16.74 10.74
N ARG A 820 -5.94 16.52 9.90
CA ARG A 820 -4.63 17.17 10.01
C ARG A 820 -4.76 18.59 9.51
N THR A 821 -4.97 19.54 10.41
CA THR A 821 -5.04 20.95 10.05
C THR A 821 -3.72 21.44 9.46
N SER A 822 -3.79 22.17 8.35
CA SER A 822 -2.62 22.69 7.64
C SER A 822 -2.52 24.21 7.70
N ALA A 823 -3.66 24.90 7.63
CA ALA A 823 -3.72 26.36 7.72
C ALA A 823 -5.10 26.82 8.19
N LEU A 824 -5.15 28.05 8.70
CA LEU A 824 -6.39 28.72 9.07
C LEU A 824 -6.30 30.22 8.76
N ASP A 825 -7.47 30.84 8.50
CA ASP A 825 -7.65 32.28 8.40
C ASP A 825 -9.06 32.65 8.89
N PHE A 826 -9.36 33.92 9.06
CA PHE A 826 -10.64 34.38 9.58
C PHE A 826 -11.41 35.23 8.56
N PHE A 827 -12.73 35.04 8.54
CA PHE A 827 -13.63 35.97 7.90
C PHE A 827 -13.82 37.24 8.77
N PRO A 828 -14.21 38.36 8.18
CA PRO A 828 -14.47 39.59 8.95
C PRO A 828 -15.58 39.43 10.02
N ASP A 829 -16.44 38.46 9.90
CA ASP A 829 -17.54 38.15 10.84
C ASP A 829 -17.12 37.22 12.00
N GLY A 830 -15.83 36.88 12.11
CA GLY A 830 -15.26 36.06 13.18
C GLY A 830 -15.31 34.57 12.94
N ARG A 831 -15.93 34.07 11.86
CA ARG A 831 -15.81 32.67 11.47
C ARG A 831 -14.38 32.37 11.00
N ALA A 832 -13.90 31.16 11.27
CA ALA A 832 -12.62 30.71 10.74
C ALA A 832 -12.82 29.79 9.53
N VAL A 833 -11.88 29.82 8.59
CA VAL A 833 -11.70 28.78 7.59
C VAL A 833 -10.48 27.97 7.95
N VAL A 834 -10.61 26.64 7.97
CA VAL A 834 -9.54 25.70 8.33
C VAL A 834 -9.38 24.68 7.22
N THR A 835 -8.15 24.52 6.74
CA THR A 835 -7.79 23.51 5.75
C THR A 835 -7.07 22.32 6.42
N THR A 836 -7.17 21.15 5.77
CA THR A 836 -6.45 19.95 6.22
C THR A 836 -5.54 19.43 5.11
N HIS A 837 -4.40 18.84 5.47
CA HIS A 837 -3.53 18.17 4.51
C HIS A 837 -4.25 17.07 3.72
N GLY A 838 -5.31 16.53 4.30
CA GLY A 838 -6.10 15.51 3.65
C GLY A 838 -6.95 16.01 2.49
N GLY A 839 -7.11 17.33 2.27
CA GLY A 839 -7.88 17.87 1.16
C GLY A 839 -9.23 18.47 1.56
N ASP A 840 -9.53 18.57 2.86
CA ASP A 840 -10.78 19.16 3.34
C ASP A 840 -10.61 20.63 3.68
N VAL A 841 -11.69 21.38 3.54
CA VAL A 841 -11.85 22.76 4.00
C VAL A 841 -13.08 22.85 4.89
N TYR A 842 -12.91 23.40 6.06
CA TYR A 842 -13.99 23.60 7.04
C TYR A 842 -14.23 25.08 7.30
N ILE A 843 -15.50 25.47 7.47
CA ILE A 843 -15.87 26.75 8.06
C ILE A 843 -16.25 26.49 9.50
N VAL A 844 -15.55 27.16 10.43
CA VAL A 844 -15.76 27.04 11.87
C VAL A 844 -16.46 28.29 12.37
N SER A 845 -17.59 28.13 13.01
CA SER A 845 -18.42 29.21 13.58
C SER A 845 -18.68 28.97 15.07
N GLY A 846 -19.27 29.99 15.75
CA GLY A 846 -19.50 29.92 17.18
C GLY A 846 -18.23 30.13 18.03
N ILE A 847 -17.20 30.75 17.46
CA ILE A 847 -16.00 31.16 18.16
C ILE A 847 -16.30 32.49 18.89
N ASP A 848 -16.95 32.38 20.03
CA ASP A 848 -17.31 33.49 20.90
C ASP A 848 -16.55 33.39 22.26
N ASN A 849 -16.76 34.36 23.13
CA ASN A 849 -16.12 34.37 24.44
C ASN A 849 -16.48 33.16 25.34
N SER A 850 -17.53 32.43 25.04
CA SER A 850 -17.94 31.27 25.84
C SER A 850 -17.34 29.96 25.35
N LEU A 851 -17.01 29.88 24.07
CA LEU A 851 -16.56 28.69 23.34
C LEU A 851 -17.50 27.47 23.55
N SER A 852 -18.77 27.73 23.92
CA SER A 852 -19.68 26.67 24.38
C SER A 852 -20.32 25.87 23.24
N ASN A 853 -20.39 26.45 22.02
CA ASN A 853 -21.08 25.85 20.88
C ASN A 853 -20.34 26.16 19.57
N ILE A 854 -19.19 25.56 19.38
CA ILE A 854 -18.39 25.70 18.15
C ILE A 854 -18.88 24.68 17.13
N GLN A 855 -19.12 25.16 15.91
CA GLN A 855 -19.64 24.35 14.80
C GLN A 855 -18.60 24.23 13.68
N TRP A 856 -18.24 23.01 13.32
CA TRP A 856 -17.40 22.68 12.17
C TRP A 856 -18.27 22.24 11.01
N ASN A 857 -18.25 22.99 9.93
CA ASN A 857 -19.02 22.71 8.72
C ASN A 857 -18.04 22.41 7.58
N ARG A 858 -18.13 21.23 6.98
CA ARG A 858 -17.33 20.87 5.81
C ARG A 858 -17.80 21.70 4.62
N PHE A 859 -16.90 22.47 4.03
CA PHE A 859 -17.16 23.36 2.90
C PHE A 859 -16.71 22.76 1.57
N ALA A 860 -15.50 22.16 1.56
CA ALA A 860 -14.95 21.49 0.39
C ALA A 860 -14.17 20.24 0.81
N ALA A 861 -13.99 19.31 -0.13
CA ALA A 861 -13.23 18.08 0.04
C ALA A 861 -12.46 17.73 -1.24
N GLY A 862 -11.51 16.80 -1.13
CA GLY A 862 -10.79 16.24 -2.26
C GLY A 862 -9.78 17.18 -2.91
N LEU A 863 -9.38 18.27 -2.25
CA LEU A 863 -8.31 19.14 -2.74
C LEU A 863 -6.95 18.43 -2.64
N PHE A 864 -6.04 18.76 -3.55
CA PHE A 864 -4.72 18.14 -3.61
C PHE A 864 -3.77 18.76 -2.56
N GLU A 865 -3.70 18.15 -1.37
CA GLU A 865 -2.79 18.51 -0.26
C GLU A 865 -2.76 20.02 0.04
N PRO A 866 -3.83 20.60 0.59
CA PRO A 866 -3.84 21.99 1.04
C PRO A 866 -2.79 22.27 2.13
N PHE A 867 -2.09 23.39 2.03
CA PHE A 867 -1.10 23.80 3.04
C PHE A 867 -1.14 25.31 3.36
N GLY A 868 -2.00 26.06 2.70
CA GLY A 868 -2.25 27.47 2.99
C GLY A 868 -3.70 27.84 2.72
N VAL A 869 -4.24 28.80 3.46
CA VAL A 869 -5.57 29.40 3.20
C VAL A 869 -5.57 30.88 3.49
N LYS A 870 -6.31 31.64 2.68
CA LYS A 870 -6.52 33.07 2.89
C LYS A 870 -7.92 33.46 2.50
N VAL A 871 -8.57 34.30 3.33
CA VAL A 871 -9.83 34.94 3.02
C VAL A 871 -9.53 36.34 2.47
N VAL A 872 -9.98 36.61 1.24
CA VAL A 872 -9.83 37.90 0.58
C VAL A 872 -11.19 38.30 0.03
N ASP A 873 -11.73 39.44 0.46
CA ASP A 873 -13.06 39.94 0.04
C ASP A 873 -14.17 38.90 0.19
N GLY A 874 -14.15 38.16 1.33
CA GLY A 874 -15.12 37.11 1.63
C GLY A 874 -14.95 35.82 0.82
N LYS A 875 -13.97 35.73 -0.06
CA LYS A 875 -13.67 34.55 -0.88
C LYS A 875 -12.51 33.75 -0.26
N ILE A 876 -12.60 32.44 -0.35
CA ILE A 876 -11.60 31.52 0.18
C ILE A 876 -10.60 31.17 -0.92
N TYR A 877 -9.31 31.44 -0.66
CA TYR A 877 -8.20 31.03 -1.50
C TYR A 877 -7.36 29.97 -0.76
N VAL A 878 -7.13 28.85 -1.41
CA VAL A 878 -6.39 27.71 -0.84
C VAL A 878 -5.16 27.44 -1.69
N THR A 879 -4.00 27.44 -1.06
CA THR A 879 -2.77 26.98 -1.70
C THR A 879 -2.71 25.45 -1.59
N CYS A 880 -2.76 24.78 -2.73
CA CYS A 880 -2.66 23.33 -2.86
C CYS A 880 -1.35 22.96 -3.56
N ARG A 881 -1.01 21.67 -3.58
CA ARG A 881 0.17 21.18 -4.29
C ARG A 881 0.15 21.47 -5.79
N ASP A 882 -1.02 21.57 -6.39
CA ASP A 882 -1.26 21.82 -7.81
C ASP A 882 -1.60 23.29 -8.13
N GLY A 883 -1.43 24.21 -7.17
CA GLY A 883 -1.62 25.64 -7.39
C GLY A 883 -2.53 26.31 -6.37
N ILE A 884 -2.92 27.55 -6.65
CA ILE A 884 -3.85 28.34 -5.84
C ILE A 884 -5.26 28.15 -6.39
N LYS A 885 -6.18 27.74 -5.52
CA LYS A 885 -7.60 27.53 -5.86
C LYS A 885 -8.46 28.58 -5.14
N ARG A 886 -9.37 29.16 -5.88
CA ARG A 886 -10.45 29.95 -5.31
C ARG A 886 -11.69 29.08 -5.19
N LEU A 887 -12.22 28.98 -3.98
CA LEU A 887 -13.44 28.22 -3.69
C LEU A 887 -14.67 29.14 -3.69
N HIS A 888 -15.77 28.63 -4.20
CA HIS A 888 -17.04 29.35 -4.32
C HIS A 888 -18.15 28.63 -3.57
#